data_78402037b01e9394c9c30b827a5a4d7e
#
_entry.id   78402037b01e9394c9c30b827a5a4d7e
#
_cell.length_a   1.000
_cell.length_b   1.000
_cell.length_c   1.000
_cell.angle_alpha   90.00
_cell.angle_beta   90.00
_cell.angle_gamma   90.00
#
_symmetry.space_group_name_H-M   'P 1'
#
loop_
_entity.id
_entity.type
_entity.pdbx_description
1 polymer ?
#
loop_
_entity_poly.entity_id
_entity_poly.type
_entity_poly.pdbx_seq_one_letter_code
_entity_poly.pdbx_strand_id
1 'polypeptide(L)'
;MFTRLADFITKRYVLVIIAWIVVLFYVFPLIFSINDVVVYTESETGLEGLEAMNAQEIIDRNFAGQIPPSTIMIVIQNDDVLTPEVRDFASCLYSDIATGGTVQGVISVNYLYSAVEAYITQTSYQTAPAAHMLYDQVNGTAQMVYGIPVFIAQTHSYLEALYAGTLDDPTIRAMVMTQLQQNLATSGLDAANMSISLGYADAFYPTWLDSKTLDPAALRVQISAVSGLYFAPMGQLGEFAMMVQQALTVETFTSSVALQQLTLATLSYESGLELEFLAQIWALGPAPTLAEAGALAHSVVFGTAATFDTMPKMPDYLVSQFVNVHPESGTPNNTMLMVISLSVDSSSPEAEADVRALREITRANMDDIGPGYSVYVSGDSALNVDMMDAVNEDINKIDIVTILLILLLVGAYFRSVATPWIPLMTVGMAFLVATAFIYLLGTYVMSIHYSVLIVMLVVMLGAGADYCIFIMSRYREERVLGRPKEEAVRTSLTWAGESIATSGAAVMIGFGALMIGDYSLVRSMGMALVIAIGIALLFALTMLPSLLMLVGDRVFWPHTMEQEAERHRKRKARGGGYFAKSARFALKNRKAIVIVAVAIAIPAAYLSLTMESSYDFIAGLPEAESKMGLDALGSGFGEGKILPTYIVVQYEEDVFVNGTLNQLAATQLEAYSELVEDIPNVRSITGPTRPFGTPVSASYLAGLPADDRATYEMVALSAIGSDNRTILLTVVLQEEPFTTTSIQTIYDIRTVSAEAEVFAGDAIVLVGGPTASMGDVSESVDADFATMRYVVIIGIFLVLLVVLGSVLIPVRLIATVLLNVTWTVAATMIVFEFVKGVPVLWMMPIILFVIAMGLGMDYDIFLTTRIREEVTKGKSDEKAILTAVEQTGGIITACGLIMGGAFGSMMLSSTALLQEFGFGLCFVILIDAMLVRIYLVPAIMLLLQKWNWYAPGRLQRVNREQKARKD
;
A
#
# COMPACT_ATOMS: atom_id res chain seq x y z
N MET A 1 -8.62 -45.96 22.69
CA MET A 1 -7.80 -44.80 23.16
C MET A 1 -8.62 -43.95 24.13
N PHE A 2 -9.78 -43.46 23.78
CA PHE A 2 -10.64 -42.58 24.58
C PHE A 2 -11.12 -43.19 25.93
N THR A 3 -11.44 -44.48 25.97
CA THR A 3 -11.79 -45.14 27.23
C THR A 3 -10.67 -45.10 28.25
N ARG A 4 -9.40 -45.31 27.84
CA ARG A 4 -8.24 -45.21 28.72
C ARG A 4 -7.98 -43.76 29.20
N LEU A 5 -8.15 -42.78 28.31
CA LEU A 5 -8.07 -41.35 28.63
C LEU A 5 -9.15 -40.97 29.65
N ALA A 6 -10.37 -41.44 29.45
CA ALA A 6 -11.50 -41.18 30.33
C ALA A 6 -11.25 -41.81 31.72
N ASP A 7 -10.71 -43.05 31.80
CA ASP A 7 -10.35 -43.71 33.04
C ASP A 7 -9.21 -42.97 33.78
N PHE A 8 -8.24 -42.42 33.05
CA PHE A 8 -7.16 -41.61 33.62
C PHE A 8 -7.70 -40.28 34.20
N ILE A 9 -8.49 -39.55 33.44
CA ILE A 9 -9.02 -38.24 33.85
C ILE A 9 -9.98 -38.40 35.03
N THR A 10 -10.90 -39.35 35.01
CA THR A 10 -11.85 -39.55 36.12
C THR A 10 -11.14 -39.85 37.42
N LYS A 11 -10.00 -40.57 37.39
CA LYS A 11 -9.23 -40.89 38.58
C LYS A 11 -8.27 -39.79 39.03
N ARG A 12 -7.76 -38.95 38.11
CA ARG A 12 -6.67 -37.98 38.38
C ARG A 12 -6.97 -36.57 37.90
N TYR A 13 -8.25 -36.14 37.90
CA TYR A 13 -8.70 -34.85 37.38
C TYR A 13 -7.99 -33.65 38.00
N VAL A 14 -7.65 -33.71 39.32
CA VAL A 14 -6.94 -32.62 40.00
C VAL A 14 -5.51 -32.46 39.45
N LEU A 15 -4.85 -33.56 39.15
CA LEU A 15 -3.49 -33.54 38.58
C LEU A 15 -3.50 -32.94 37.17
N VAL A 16 -4.53 -33.23 36.35
CA VAL A 16 -4.69 -32.62 35.02
C VAL A 16 -4.88 -31.11 35.12
N ILE A 17 -5.71 -30.62 36.05
CA ILE A 17 -5.92 -29.19 36.27
C ILE A 17 -4.64 -28.52 36.70
N ILE A 18 -3.89 -29.10 37.65
CA ILE A 18 -2.61 -28.55 38.12
C ILE A 18 -1.60 -28.49 36.97
N ALA A 19 -1.51 -29.54 36.15
CA ALA A 19 -0.59 -29.58 35.02
C ALA A 19 -0.86 -28.41 34.05
N TRP A 20 -2.13 -28.13 33.71
CA TRP A 20 -2.48 -27.03 32.87
C TRP A 20 -2.22 -25.65 33.51
N ILE A 21 -2.44 -25.50 34.82
CA ILE A 21 -2.08 -24.27 35.56
C ILE A 21 -0.58 -24.02 35.49
N VAL A 22 0.24 -25.06 35.65
CA VAL A 22 1.70 -24.94 35.51
C VAL A 22 2.10 -24.53 34.09
N VAL A 23 1.51 -25.14 33.06
CA VAL A 23 1.75 -24.74 31.68
C VAL A 23 1.41 -23.24 31.49
N LEU A 24 0.26 -22.81 31.94
CA LEU A 24 -0.17 -21.40 31.84
C LEU A 24 0.80 -20.46 32.55
N PHE A 25 1.31 -20.83 33.71
CA PHE A 25 2.28 -20.01 34.46
C PHE A 25 3.59 -19.79 33.67
N TYR A 26 4.10 -20.80 32.99
CA TYR A 26 5.30 -20.67 32.15
C TYR A 26 5.08 -19.93 30.85
N VAL A 27 3.88 -20.01 30.28
CA VAL A 27 3.53 -19.42 28.99
C VAL A 27 3.10 -17.96 29.12
N PHE A 28 2.60 -17.58 30.31
CA PHE A 28 2.03 -16.26 30.59
C PHE A 28 2.94 -15.08 30.25
N PRO A 29 4.25 -15.07 30.51
CA PRO A 29 5.13 -13.97 30.13
C PRO A 29 5.24 -13.77 28.62
N LEU A 30 5.17 -14.85 27.82
CA LEU A 30 5.32 -14.81 26.36
C LEU A 30 4.16 -14.11 25.67
N ILE A 31 3.00 -14.03 26.33
CA ILE A 31 1.78 -13.44 25.76
C ILE A 31 1.93 -11.92 25.60
N PHE A 32 2.68 -11.28 26.51
CA PHE A 32 2.85 -9.82 26.46
C PHE A 32 3.78 -9.35 25.35
N SER A 33 4.61 -10.25 24.81
CA SER A 33 5.51 -9.96 23.70
C SER A 33 4.91 -10.29 22.31
N ILE A 34 3.62 -10.60 22.22
CA ILE A 34 3.01 -10.98 20.92
C ILE A 34 3.11 -9.85 19.91
N ASN A 35 3.00 -8.60 20.34
CA ASN A 35 3.08 -7.44 19.45
C ASN A 35 4.45 -7.25 18.81
N ASP A 36 5.51 -7.82 19.40
CA ASP A 36 6.88 -7.76 18.86
C ASP A 36 7.05 -8.57 17.56
N VAL A 37 6.09 -9.45 17.23
CA VAL A 37 6.13 -10.35 16.08
C VAL A 37 4.95 -10.18 15.14
N VAL A 38 4.06 -9.23 15.42
CA VAL A 38 2.87 -8.94 14.60
C VAL A 38 3.17 -7.83 13.62
N VAL A 39 2.80 -8.07 12.36
CA VAL A 39 2.95 -7.15 11.24
C VAL A 39 1.58 -6.64 10.80
N TYR A 40 1.48 -5.36 10.51
CA TYR A 40 0.22 -4.70 10.14
C TYR A 40 0.11 -4.39 8.65
N THR A 41 1.23 -4.37 7.91
CA THR A 41 1.27 -4.13 6.47
C THR A 41 1.56 -5.39 5.67
N GLU A 42 1.11 -5.40 4.43
CA GLU A 42 1.33 -6.52 3.52
C GLU A 42 2.69 -6.46 2.81
N SER A 43 3.31 -5.29 2.73
CA SER A 43 4.65 -5.12 2.16
C SER A 43 5.72 -5.97 2.86
N GLU A 44 5.54 -6.23 4.16
CA GLU A 44 6.45 -7.07 4.94
C GLU A 44 6.12 -8.58 4.87
N THR A 45 4.98 -8.94 4.27
CA THR A 45 4.54 -10.34 4.12
C THR A 45 4.83 -10.93 2.73
N GLY A 46 5.67 -10.26 1.94
CA GLY A 46 5.99 -10.56 0.55
C GLY A 46 6.46 -12.00 0.28
N LEU A 47 6.46 -12.35 -0.99
CA LEU A 47 6.90 -13.64 -1.51
C LEU A 47 8.40 -13.59 -1.80
N GLU A 48 9.23 -14.20 -0.96
CA GLU A 48 10.67 -14.32 -1.19
C GLU A 48 10.95 -14.96 -2.56
N GLY A 49 11.82 -14.32 -3.36
CA GLY A 49 12.33 -14.88 -4.62
C GLY A 49 11.48 -14.58 -5.87
N LEU A 50 10.40 -13.81 -5.76
CA LEU A 50 9.64 -13.33 -6.91
C LEU A 50 10.25 -12.07 -7.53
N GLU A 51 9.82 -11.74 -8.75
CA GLU A 51 10.43 -10.67 -9.56
C GLU A 51 10.36 -9.31 -8.87
N ALA A 52 9.22 -8.93 -8.33
CA ALA A 52 9.06 -7.63 -7.67
C ALA A 52 9.93 -7.49 -6.41
N MET A 53 10.09 -8.57 -5.63
CA MET A 53 10.98 -8.57 -4.46
C MET A 53 12.46 -8.51 -4.86
N ASN A 54 12.86 -9.23 -5.93
CA ASN A 54 14.20 -9.14 -6.46
C ASN A 54 14.50 -7.73 -6.97
N ALA A 55 13.53 -7.09 -7.64
CA ALA A 55 13.65 -5.69 -8.05
C ALA A 55 13.83 -4.77 -6.84
N GLN A 56 13.04 -4.96 -5.77
CA GLN A 56 13.13 -4.17 -4.55
C GLN A 56 14.48 -4.35 -3.85
N GLU A 57 15.01 -5.58 -3.76
CA GLU A 57 16.34 -5.83 -3.19
C GLU A 57 17.46 -5.08 -3.95
N ILE A 58 17.35 -5.01 -5.28
CA ILE A 58 18.31 -4.25 -6.11
C ILE A 58 18.15 -2.75 -5.87
N ILE A 59 16.91 -2.26 -5.76
CA ILE A 59 16.61 -0.85 -5.45
C ILE A 59 17.22 -0.48 -4.09
N ASP A 60 16.95 -1.24 -3.05
CA ASP A 60 17.44 -0.98 -1.69
C ASP A 60 18.97 -0.97 -1.62
N ARG A 61 19.61 -1.83 -2.43
CA ARG A 61 21.08 -1.93 -2.47
C ARG A 61 21.73 -0.77 -3.25
N ASN A 62 21.17 -0.41 -4.40
CA ASN A 62 21.85 0.49 -5.33
C ASN A 62 21.35 1.94 -5.27
N PHE A 63 20.17 2.16 -4.69
CA PHE A 63 19.55 3.47 -4.50
C PHE A 63 19.37 3.82 -3.01
N ALA A 64 20.17 3.22 -2.14
CA ALA A 64 20.14 3.47 -0.70
C ALA A 64 20.31 4.98 -0.39
N GLY A 65 19.34 5.55 0.33
CA GLY A 65 19.30 6.98 0.67
C GLY A 65 18.64 7.88 -0.39
N GLN A 66 18.27 7.34 -1.56
CA GLN A 66 17.46 8.04 -2.55
C GLN A 66 15.96 7.73 -2.33
N ILE A 67 15.65 6.50 -1.96
CA ILE A 67 14.30 6.08 -1.55
C ILE A 67 14.32 5.93 -0.02
N PRO A 68 13.57 6.73 0.73
CA PRO A 68 13.53 6.64 2.18
C PRO A 68 12.82 5.35 2.61
N PRO A 69 13.20 4.75 3.78
CA PRO A 69 12.53 3.56 4.31
C PRO A 69 11.04 3.75 4.56
N SER A 70 10.63 4.95 4.93
CA SER A 70 9.22 5.32 5.04
C SER A 70 8.98 6.81 4.81
N THR A 71 7.73 7.14 4.53
CA THR A 71 7.29 8.51 4.24
C THR A 71 6.03 8.87 5.02
N ILE A 72 5.97 10.15 5.42
CA ILE A 72 4.73 10.78 5.87
C ILE A 72 4.41 11.91 4.91
N MET A 73 3.17 12.01 4.52
CA MET A 73 2.68 13.01 3.59
C MET A 73 1.68 13.93 4.29
N ILE A 74 1.89 15.23 4.20
CA ILE A 74 0.89 16.21 4.63
C ILE A 74 0.22 16.75 3.38
N VAL A 75 -1.08 16.54 3.28
CA VAL A 75 -1.92 16.91 2.14
C VAL A 75 -2.78 18.09 2.54
N ILE A 76 -2.64 19.20 1.85
CA ILE A 76 -3.44 20.43 2.06
C ILE A 76 -4.38 20.58 0.87
N GLN A 77 -5.67 20.72 1.13
CA GLN A 77 -6.70 20.83 0.09
C GLN A 77 -7.61 22.04 0.34
N ASN A 78 -7.85 22.83 -0.73
CA ASN A 78 -8.78 23.95 -0.78
C ASN A 78 -9.10 24.27 -2.25
N ASP A 79 -9.92 25.27 -2.50
CA ASP A 79 -10.19 25.79 -3.86
C ASP A 79 -8.91 26.34 -4.55
N ASP A 80 -7.98 26.94 -3.78
CA ASP A 80 -6.66 27.38 -4.22
C ASP A 80 -5.67 27.23 -3.04
N VAL A 81 -4.58 26.49 -3.26
CA VAL A 81 -3.52 26.26 -2.24
C VAL A 81 -2.28 27.13 -2.46
N LEU A 82 -2.24 27.97 -3.50
CA LEU A 82 -1.11 28.89 -3.78
C LEU A 82 -1.26 30.24 -3.04
N THR A 83 -2.01 30.26 -1.97
CA THR A 83 -2.30 31.46 -1.17
C THR A 83 -1.18 31.72 -0.14
N PRO A 84 -1.01 33.00 0.31
CA PRO A 84 -0.07 33.34 1.37
C PRO A 84 -0.32 32.60 2.68
N GLU A 85 -1.58 32.32 3.01
CA GLU A 85 -1.96 31.61 4.22
C GLU A 85 -1.42 30.17 4.22
N VAL A 86 -1.53 29.46 3.07
CA VAL A 86 -0.97 28.12 2.92
C VAL A 86 0.55 28.14 2.96
N ARG A 87 1.17 29.15 2.33
CA ARG A 87 2.63 29.33 2.38
C ARG A 87 3.13 29.48 3.81
N ASP A 88 2.50 30.37 4.57
CA ASP A 88 2.92 30.69 5.94
C ASP A 88 2.69 29.48 6.86
N PHE A 89 1.55 28.78 6.69
CA PHE A 89 1.26 27.50 7.37
C PHE A 89 2.30 26.41 7.04
N ALA A 90 2.60 26.19 5.78
CA ALA A 90 3.57 25.16 5.36
C ALA A 90 4.98 25.51 5.87
N SER A 91 5.35 26.80 5.90
CA SER A 91 6.63 27.27 6.44
C SER A 91 6.71 27.09 7.96
N CYS A 92 5.62 27.36 8.69
CA CYS A 92 5.55 27.13 10.13
C CYS A 92 5.68 25.64 10.46
N LEU A 93 4.94 24.77 9.74
CA LEU A 93 5.07 23.33 9.85
C LEU A 93 6.51 22.85 9.59
N TYR A 94 7.12 23.32 8.51
CA TYR A 94 8.51 22.99 8.19
C TYR A 94 9.46 23.38 9.34
N SER A 95 9.30 24.59 9.88
CA SER A 95 10.10 25.05 11.01
C SER A 95 9.94 24.18 12.26
N ASP A 96 8.70 23.83 12.60
CA ASP A 96 8.39 23.00 13.77
C ASP A 96 8.92 21.57 13.62
N ILE A 97 8.86 21.01 12.42
CA ILE A 97 9.38 19.67 12.11
C ILE A 97 10.92 19.67 12.12
N ALA A 98 11.52 20.62 11.39
CA ALA A 98 12.98 20.65 11.20
C ALA A 98 13.75 21.11 12.44
N THR A 99 13.19 22.03 13.25
CA THR A 99 13.89 22.65 14.39
C THR A 99 13.33 22.26 15.75
N GLY A 100 12.08 21.79 15.82
CA GLY A 100 11.37 21.51 17.07
C GLY A 100 11.86 20.27 17.82
N GLY A 101 12.58 19.36 17.17
CA GLY A 101 13.11 18.13 17.77
C GLY A 101 12.02 17.16 18.29
N THR A 102 10.77 17.42 17.97
CA THR A 102 9.61 16.62 18.40
C THR A 102 9.42 15.39 17.53
N VAL A 103 9.77 15.49 16.23
CA VAL A 103 9.76 14.38 15.26
C VAL A 103 11.19 13.88 15.14
N GLN A 104 11.37 12.59 15.41
CA GLN A 104 12.68 11.94 15.38
C GLN A 104 12.85 11.14 14.08
N GLY A 105 14.06 11.02 13.58
CA GLY A 105 14.30 10.22 12.37
C GLY A 105 14.00 10.91 11.04
N VAL A 106 13.72 12.20 11.01
CA VAL A 106 13.50 12.95 9.77
C VAL A 106 14.80 13.05 8.98
N ILE A 107 14.78 12.55 7.73
CA ILE A 107 15.88 12.70 6.76
C ILE A 107 15.71 14.01 6.01
N SER A 108 14.51 14.27 5.48
CA SER A 108 14.20 15.46 4.69
C SER A 108 12.73 15.84 4.80
N VAL A 109 12.46 17.12 4.60
CA VAL A 109 11.11 17.66 4.45
C VAL A 109 11.07 18.42 3.13
N ASN A 110 10.30 17.92 2.17
CA ASN A 110 10.20 18.48 0.83
C ASN A 110 8.80 19.03 0.59
N TYR A 111 8.69 20.29 0.24
CA TYR A 111 7.44 20.96 -0.10
C TYR A 111 7.69 22.09 -1.10
N LEU A 112 6.63 22.64 -1.68
CA LEU A 112 6.72 23.62 -2.77
C LEU A 112 7.69 24.76 -2.45
N TYR A 113 7.49 25.46 -1.33
CA TYR A 113 8.25 26.69 -1.07
C TYR A 113 9.72 26.43 -0.70
N SER A 114 10.07 25.26 -0.17
CA SER A 114 11.47 24.87 0.01
C SER A 114 12.16 24.60 -1.33
N ALA A 115 11.45 23.98 -2.25
CA ALA A 115 11.96 23.72 -3.60
C ALA A 115 12.12 25.03 -4.40
N VAL A 116 11.14 25.94 -4.26
CA VAL A 116 11.17 27.29 -4.85
C VAL A 116 12.35 28.10 -4.31
N GLU A 117 12.55 28.11 -2.98
CA GLU A 117 13.68 28.79 -2.35
C GLU A 117 15.02 28.26 -2.84
N ALA A 118 15.16 26.93 -2.95
CA ALA A 118 16.35 26.30 -3.47
C ALA A 118 16.62 26.69 -4.94
N TYR A 119 15.58 26.67 -5.78
CA TYR A 119 15.66 27.07 -7.19
C TYR A 119 16.08 28.53 -7.34
N ILE A 120 15.44 29.46 -6.61
CA ILE A 120 15.78 30.90 -6.65
C ILE A 120 17.20 31.14 -6.12
N THR A 121 17.60 30.42 -5.07
CA THR A 121 18.98 30.48 -4.52
C THR A 121 20.00 30.11 -5.58
N GLN A 122 19.81 28.97 -6.23
CA GLN A 122 20.73 28.49 -7.25
C GLN A 122 20.78 29.41 -8.46
N THR A 123 19.62 29.82 -8.96
CA THR A 123 19.48 30.75 -10.07
C THR A 123 20.18 32.09 -9.76
N SER A 124 19.97 32.66 -8.58
CA SER A 124 20.58 33.91 -8.16
C SER A 124 22.11 33.82 -8.04
N TYR A 125 22.59 32.72 -7.47
CA TYR A 125 24.02 32.46 -7.30
C TYR A 125 24.76 32.35 -8.64
N GLN A 126 24.14 31.70 -9.65
CA GLN A 126 24.73 31.51 -10.96
C GLN A 126 24.56 32.74 -11.86
N THR A 127 23.44 33.44 -11.80
CA THR A 127 23.14 34.57 -12.68
C THR A 127 23.84 35.85 -12.29
N ALA A 128 24.15 36.09 -11.00
CA ALA A 128 24.78 37.32 -10.58
C ALA A 128 26.19 37.55 -11.21
N PRO A 129 27.11 36.60 -11.22
CA PRO A 129 28.38 36.71 -11.91
C PRO A 129 28.21 36.93 -13.42
N ALA A 130 27.28 36.20 -14.06
CA ALA A 130 27.02 36.31 -15.49
C ALA A 130 26.48 37.69 -15.86
N ALA A 131 25.60 38.30 -15.05
CA ALA A 131 25.10 39.66 -15.23
C ALA A 131 26.22 40.70 -15.19
N HIS A 132 27.14 40.57 -14.25
CA HIS A 132 28.28 41.48 -14.16
C HIS A 132 29.28 41.30 -15.30
N MET A 133 29.54 40.06 -15.73
CA MET A 133 30.37 39.80 -16.92
C MET A 133 29.73 40.36 -18.19
N LEU A 134 28.41 40.23 -18.36
CA LEU A 134 27.69 40.82 -19.48
C LEU A 134 27.76 42.36 -19.45
N TYR A 135 27.66 42.95 -18.25
CA TYR A 135 27.84 44.39 -18.08
C TYR A 135 29.22 44.87 -18.55
N ASP A 136 30.26 44.14 -18.23
CA ASP A 136 31.62 44.47 -18.68
C ASP A 136 31.74 44.38 -20.21
N GLN A 137 31.08 43.38 -20.83
CA GLN A 137 31.00 43.25 -22.28
C GLN A 137 30.20 44.39 -22.93
N VAL A 138 29.02 44.72 -22.37
CA VAL A 138 28.18 45.85 -22.82
C VAL A 138 28.97 47.16 -22.74
N ASN A 139 29.61 47.38 -21.59
CA ASN A 139 30.44 48.59 -21.38
C ASN A 139 31.62 48.64 -22.36
N GLY A 140 32.38 47.53 -22.51
CA GLY A 140 33.48 47.47 -23.47
C GLY A 140 33.03 47.74 -24.91
N THR A 141 31.91 47.17 -25.32
CA THR A 141 31.30 47.38 -26.65
C THR A 141 30.81 48.82 -26.82
N ALA A 142 30.19 49.40 -25.77
CA ALA A 142 29.77 50.80 -25.79
C ALA A 142 30.98 51.76 -25.94
N GLN A 143 32.06 51.51 -25.24
CA GLN A 143 33.32 52.26 -25.40
C GLN A 143 33.88 52.12 -26.82
N MET A 144 33.80 50.94 -27.41
CA MET A 144 34.24 50.74 -28.82
C MET A 144 33.34 51.49 -29.79
N VAL A 145 32.02 51.30 -29.70
CA VAL A 145 31.03 51.88 -30.66
C VAL A 145 30.94 53.39 -30.52
N TYR A 146 30.90 53.94 -29.36
CA TYR A 146 30.69 55.36 -29.08
C TYR A 146 31.96 56.07 -28.57
N GLY A 147 32.71 55.47 -27.68
CA GLY A 147 33.89 56.07 -27.05
C GLY A 147 34.99 56.40 -28.07
N ILE A 148 35.28 55.48 -28.98
CA ILE A 148 36.32 55.72 -30.03
C ILE A 148 35.92 56.87 -30.94
N PRO A 149 34.73 56.96 -31.57
CA PRO A 149 34.26 58.09 -32.34
C PRO A 149 34.31 59.41 -31.56
N VAL A 150 33.84 59.44 -30.33
CA VAL A 150 33.82 60.64 -29.47
C VAL A 150 35.27 61.08 -29.18
N PHE A 151 36.15 60.17 -28.87
CA PHE A 151 37.58 60.47 -28.63
C PHE A 151 38.20 61.07 -29.88
N ILE A 152 37.96 60.47 -31.07
CA ILE A 152 38.47 61.01 -32.35
C ILE A 152 37.97 62.41 -32.55
N ALA A 153 36.68 62.66 -32.47
CA ALA A 153 36.05 63.92 -32.72
C ALA A 153 36.63 65.04 -31.75
N GLN A 154 36.66 64.72 -30.50
CA GLN A 154 37.17 65.72 -29.46
C GLN A 154 38.64 65.98 -29.57
N THR A 155 39.46 64.89 -29.70
CA THR A 155 40.88 65.02 -29.77
C THR A 155 41.38 65.72 -31.01
N HIS A 156 40.77 65.36 -32.20
CA HIS A 156 41.08 66.06 -33.45
C HIS A 156 40.75 67.58 -33.35
N SER A 157 39.50 67.88 -32.90
CA SER A 157 39.07 69.31 -32.79
C SER A 157 39.92 70.10 -31.77
N TYR A 158 40.37 69.46 -30.71
CA TYR A 158 41.28 70.03 -29.73
C TYR A 158 42.66 70.33 -30.35
N LEU A 159 43.23 69.35 -31.11
CA LEU A 159 44.50 69.50 -31.77
C LEU A 159 44.41 70.51 -32.87
N GLU A 160 43.36 70.52 -33.65
CA GLU A 160 43.11 71.48 -34.72
C GLU A 160 43.08 72.96 -34.12
N ALA A 161 42.38 73.11 -32.98
CA ALA A 161 42.33 74.44 -32.30
C ALA A 161 43.66 74.82 -31.68
N LEU A 162 44.41 73.86 -31.09
CA LEU A 162 45.70 74.11 -30.46
C LEU A 162 46.77 74.60 -31.49
N TYR A 163 46.79 73.93 -32.64
CA TYR A 163 47.80 74.23 -33.70
C TYR A 163 47.30 75.18 -34.77
N ALA A 164 46.09 75.69 -34.69
CA ALA A 164 45.48 76.83 -35.48
C ALA A 164 46.05 77.00 -36.85
N GLY A 165 45.94 76.06 -37.77
CA GLY A 165 46.39 76.19 -39.21
C GLY A 165 47.86 75.90 -39.48
N THR A 166 48.64 75.41 -38.49
CA THR A 166 50.03 75.01 -38.66
C THR A 166 50.25 73.57 -39.04
N LEU A 167 49.27 72.67 -38.77
CA LEU A 167 49.21 71.30 -39.14
C LEU A 167 48.06 71.00 -40.07
N ASP A 168 48.26 70.05 -41.01
CA ASP A 168 47.23 69.55 -41.89
C ASP A 168 46.43 68.41 -41.24
N ASP A 169 45.24 68.14 -41.77
CA ASP A 169 44.36 67.11 -41.31
C ASP A 169 45.00 65.71 -41.27
N PRO A 170 45.84 65.31 -42.23
CA PRO A 170 46.53 64.03 -42.17
C PRO A 170 47.52 63.89 -41.05
N THR A 171 48.22 64.98 -40.68
CA THR A 171 49.19 65.05 -39.57
C THR A 171 48.46 64.94 -38.23
N ILE A 172 47.34 65.71 -38.09
CA ILE A 172 46.50 65.63 -36.88
C ILE A 172 45.87 64.21 -36.70
N ARG A 173 45.40 63.62 -37.82
CA ARG A 173 44.93 62.27 -37.82
C ARG A 173 46.00 61.31 -37.29
N ALA A 174 47.24 61.36 -37.79
CA ALA A 174 48.32 60.48 -37.31
C ALA A 174 48.58 60.65 -35.81
N MET A 175 48.50 61.86 -35.28
CA MET A 175 48.63 62.16 -33.88
C MET A 175 47.47 61.55 -33.06
N VAL A 176 46.24 61.70 -33.49
CA VAL A 176 45.03 61.18 -32.87
C VAL A 176 45.10 59.68 -32.81
N MET A 177 45.41 59.01 -33.94
CA MET A 177 45.48 57.53 -34.01
C MET A 177 46.64 57.00 -33.14
N THR A 178 47.77 57.68 -33.06
CA THR A 178 48.86 57.28 -32.16
C THR A 178 48.43 57.39 -30.69
N GLN A 179 47.75 58.47 -30.32
CA GLN A 179 47.21 58.61 -28.95
C GLN A 179 46.17 57.60 -28.67
N LEU A 180 45.24 57.28 -29.60
CA LEU A 180 44.27 56.24 -29.45
C LEU A 180 44.91 54.87 -29.23
N GLN A 181 45.91 54.54 -30.06
CA GLN A 181 46.65 53.28 -29.90
C GLN A 181 47.34 53.14 -28.56
N GLN A 182 47.90 54.20 -28.05
CA GLN A 182 48.52 54.25 -26.68
C GLN A 182 47.49 54.06 -25.61
N ASN A 183 46.29 54.71 -25.73
CA ASN A 183 45.21 54.57 -24.78
C ASN A 183 44.64 53.12 -24.77
N LEU A 184 44.43 52.54 -25.93
CA LEU A 184 43.99 51.15 -26.06
C LEU A 184 45.01 50.14 -25.51
N ALA A 185 46.30 50.38 -25.74
CA ALA A 185 47.37 49.53 -25.20
C ALA A 185 47.46 49.56 -23.67
N THR A 186 47.02 50.66 -23.03
CA THR A 186 46.98 50.77 -21.56
C THR A 186 45.64 50.31 -20.95
N SER A 187 44.61 50.05 -21.76
CA SER A 187 43.27 49.67 -21.29
C SER A 187 43.11 48.17 -20.95
N GLY A 188 44.15 47.32 -21.17
CA GLY A 188 44.12 45.90 -20.87
C GLY A 188 43.39 45.07 -21.94
N LEU A 189 43.05 45.64 -23.11
CA LEU A 189 42.43 44.89 -24.23
C LEU A 189 43.39 43.87 -24.82
N ASP A 190 42.85 42.70 -25.19
CA ASP A 190 43.61 41.72 -25.95
C ASP A 190 43.95 42.19 -27.39
N ALA A 191 44.85 41.53 -28.06
CA ALA A 191 45.35 41.96 -29.37
C ALA A 191 44.26 41.94 -30.45
N ALA A 192 43.26 41.02 -30.36
CA ALA A 192 42.15 40.94 -31.28
C ALA A 192 41.18 42.12 -31.14
N ASN A 193 40.72 42.39 -29.94
CA ASN A 193 39.83 43.50 -29.61
C ASN A 193 40.51 44.87 -29.87
N MET A 194 41.84 44.97 -29.64
CA MET A 194 42.60 46.17 -30.03
C MET A 194 42.63 46.33 -31.55
N SER A 195 42.85 45.28 -32.32
CA SER A 195 42.81 45.33 -33.78
C SER A 195 41.45 45.75 -34.32
N ILE A 196 40.33 45.18 -33.76
CA ILE A 196 38.97 45.57 -34.11
C ILE A 196 38.71 47.06 -33.81
N SER A 197 39.13 47.51 -32.63
CA SER A 197 38.98 48.91 -32.19
C SER A 197 39.71 49.88 -33.07
N LEU A 198 40.96 49.60 -33.46
CA LEU A 198 41.73 50.46 -34.39
C LEU A 198 41.16 50.41 -35.79
N GLY A 199 40.73 49.22 -36.27
CA GLY A 199 40.09 49.12 -37.59
C GLY A 199 38.77 49.90 -37.67
N TYR A 200 37.99 49.90 -36.63
CA TYR A 200 36.78 50.71 -36.51
C TYR A 200 37.09 52.20 -36.50
N ALA A 201 38.08 52.62 -35.74
CA ALA A 201 38.56 54.01 -35.71
C ALA A 201 38.98 54.48 -37.07
N ASP A 202 39.71 53.65 -37.82
CA ASP A 202 40.17 53.94 -39.16
C ASP A 202 39.01 54.02 -40.17
N ALA A 203 37.99 53.22 -40.00
CA ALA A 203 36.75 53.29 -40.78
C ALA A 203 35.90 54.54 -40.47
N PHE A 204 35.83 54.92 -39.19
CA PHE A 204 35.01 56.08 -38.75
C PHE A 204 35.63 57.43 -39.10
N TYR A 205 36.93 57.54 -38.99
CA TYR A 205 37.65 58.78 -39.09
C TYR A 205 37.38 59.58 -40.40
N PRO A 206 37.41 59.01 -41.62
CA PRO A 206 37.07 59.68 -42.87
C PRO A 206 35.68 60.25 -42.89
N THR A 207 34.69 59.47 -42.40
CA THR A 207 33.27 59.90 -42.38
C THR A 207 33.07 61.11 -41.45
N TRP A 208 33.77 61.11 -40.29
CA TRP A 208 33.71 62.25 -39.39
C TRP A 208 34.41 63.48 -39.92
N LEU A 209 35.52 63.31 -40.58
CA LEU A 209 36.36 64.40 -41.12
C LEU A 209 35.62 65.29 -42.16
N ASP A 210 34.68 64.72 -42.88
CA ASP A 210 33.85 65.41 -43.84
C ASP A 210 32.94 66.46 -43.22
N SER A 211 32.52 66.31 -41.98
CA SER A 211 31.63 67.25 -41.24
C SER A 211 32.27 67.93 -40.06
N LYS A 212 33.26 67.34 -39.44
CA LYS A 212 33.94 67.72 -38.19
C LYS A 212 32.99 68.10 -37.10
N THR A 213 31.83 67.41 -36.97
CA THR A 213 30.79 67.73 -36.01
C THR A 213 31.11 67.21 -34.61
N LEU A 214 30.82 68.06 -33.62
CA LEU A 214 30.79 67.67 -32.22
C LEU A 214 29.35 67.61 -31.63
N ASP A 215 28.37 67.93 -32.51
CA ASP A 215 26.98 67.83 -32.10
C ASP A 215 26.58 66.34 -31.83
N PRO A 216 26.10 65.97 -30.64
CA PRO A 216 25.81 64.58 -30.28
C PRO A 216 24.79 63.88 -31.22
N ALA A 217 23.81 64.64 -31.74
CA ALA A 217 22.80 64.10 -32.61
C ALA A 217 23.38 63.80 -34.03
N ALA A 218 24.19 64.71 -34.59
CA ALA A 218 24.84 64.49 -35.86
C ALA A 218 25.93 63.39 -35.76
N LEU A 219 26.67 63.33 -34.62
CA LEU A 219 27.67 62.33 -34.38
C LEU A 219 27.03 60.92 -34.26
N ARG A 220 25.88 60.85 -33.66
CA ARG A 220 25.11 59.56 -33.60
C ARG A 220 24.74 59.04 -34.96
N VAL A 221 24.35 59.89 -35.90
CA VAL A 221 24.01 59.46 -37.25
C VAL A 221 25.22 58.87 -37.95
N GLN A 222 26.39 59.50 -37.81
CA GLN A 222 27.65 59.06 -38.40
C GLN A 222 28.10 57.72 -37.76
N ILE A 223 28.05 57.63 -36.44
CA ILE A 223 28.36 56.39 -35.70
C ILE A 223 27.48 55.26 -36.21
N SER A 224 26.14 55.48 -36.37
CA SER A 224 25.20 54.48 -36.85
C SER A 224 25.53 54.03 -38.28
N ALA A 225 25.91 54.96 -39.17
CA ALA A 225 26.23 54.63 -40.57
C ALA A 225 27.53 53.79 -40.67
N VAL A 226 28.54 54.12 -39.86
CA VAL A 226 29.84 53.44 -39.94
C VAL A 226 29.80 52.11 -39.18
N SER A 227 29.20 52.10 -37.99
CA SER A 227 29.10 50.86 -37.18
C SER A 227 28.29 49.76 -37.90
N GLY A 228 27.16 50.14 -38.58
CA GLY A 228 26.41 49.22 -39.36
C GLY A 228 27.18 48.52 -40.48
N LEU A 229 28.05 49.28 -41.17
CA LEU A 229 28.89 48.72 -42.24
C LEU A 229 30.10 47.94 -41.70
N TYR A 230 30.68 48.38 -40.61
CA TYR A 230 31.91 47.78 -40.06
C TYR A 230 31.62 46.51 -39.30
N PHE A 231 30.62 46.50 -38.44
CA PHE A 231 30.34 45.36 -37.56
C PHE A 231 29.44 44.28 -38.19
N ALA A 232 28.59 44.61 -39.17
CA ALA A 232 27.67 43.66 -39.80
C ALA A 232 28.32 42.33 -40.28
N PRO A 233 29.54 42.30 -40.83
CA PRO A 233 30.18 41.05 -41.24
C PRO A 233 30.82 40.23 -40.10
N MET A 234 30.75 40.70 -38.85
CA MET A 234 31.48 40.10 -37.70
C MET A 234 30.65 39.07 -36.90
N GLY A 235 29.53 38.57 -37.47
CA GLY A 235 28.69 37.54 -36.82
C GLY A 235 28.16 38.02 -35.46
N GLN A 236 28.25 37.19 -34.44
CA GLN A 236 27.71 37.49 -33.08
C GLN A 236 28.24 38.79 -32.50
N LEU A 237 29.53 39.10 -32.67
CA LEU A 237 30.08 40.37 -32.19
C LEU A 237 29.44 41.54 -32.89
N GLY A 238 29.18 41.40 -34.17
CA GLY A 238 28.50 42.43 -35.00
C GLY A 238 27.07 42.68 -34.57
N GLU A 239 26.32 41.65 -34.37
CA GLU A 239 24.95 41.70 -33.85
C GLU A 239 24.87 42.36 -32.48
N PHE A 240 25.79 41.98 -31.55
CA PHE A 240 25.87 42.56 -30.23
C PHE A 240 26.27 44.07 -30.29
N ALA A 241 27.25 44.43 -31.12
CA ALA A 241 27.63 45.81 -31.28
C ALA A 241 26.49 46.70 -31.86
N MET A 242 25.70 46.12 -32.78
CA MET A 242 24.53 46.79 -33.31
C MET A 242 23.40 46.94 -32.30
N MET A 243 23.18 45.97 -31.46
CA MET A 243 22.24 46.05 -30.34
C MET A 243 22.65 47.18 -29.36
N VAL A 244 23.89 47.24 -28.95
CA VAL A 244 24.43 48.29 -28.09
C VAL A 244 24.32 49.66 -28.76
N GLN A 245 24.57 49.75 -30.05
CA GLN A 245 24.45 50.98 -30.85
C GLN A 245 22.99 51.46 -30.93
N GLN A 246 22.02 50.59 -31.03
CA GLN A 246 20.61 50.98 -31.08
C GLN A 246 20.07 51.42 -29.73
N ALA A 247 20.51 50.79 -28.66
CA ALA A 247 19.99 51.00 -27.32
C ALA A 247 20.60 52.24 -26.62
N LEU A 248 21.86 52.60 -26.89
CA LEU A 248 22.55 53.74 -26.29
C LEU A 248 22.64 54.94 -27.19
N THR A 249 23.10 56.08 -26.64
CA THR A 249 23.36 57.32 -27.36
C THR A 249 24.73 57.86 -26.97
N VAL A 250 25.22 58.88 -27.75
CA VAL A 250 26.45 59.62 -27.42
C VAL A 250 26.41 60.24 -26.01
N GLU A 251 25.24 60.55 -25.50
CA GLU A 251 25.02 61.13 -24.20
C GLU A 251 24.93 60.11 -23.05
N THR A 252 24.49 58.85 -23.37
CA THR A 252 24.19 57.82 -22.37
C THR A 252 25.18 56.67 -22.34
N PHE A 253 26.08 56.49 -23.31
CA PHE A 253 27.00 55.35 -23.39
C PHE A 253 27.98 55.26 -22.18
N THR A 254 28.21 56.36 -21.47
CA THR A 254 28.99 56.35 -20.22
C THR A 254 28.16 56.31 -18.94
N SER A 255 26.82 56.27 -19.09
CA SER A 255 25.92 56.19 -17.93
C SER A 255 25.88 54.79 -17.39
N SER A 256 26.37 54.59 -16.17
CA SER A 256 26.30 53.27 -15.51
C SER A 256 24.86 52.73 -15.40
N VAL A 257 23.90 53.65 -15.22
CA VAL A 257 22.46 53.28 -15.17
C VAL A 257 21.96 52.78 -16.53
N ALA A 258 22.32 53.48 -17.63
CA ALA A 258 21.87 53.05 -18.97
C ALA A 258 22.56 51.72 -19.38
N LEU A 259 23.81 51.52 -19.05
CA LEU A 259 24.54 50.28 -19.29
C LEU A 259 23.95 49.13 -18.48
N GLN A 260 23.64 49.35 -17.20
CA GLN A 260 22.97 48.34 -16.35
C GLN A 260 21.59 47.99 -16.91
N GLN A 261 20.77 48.98 -17.27
CA GLN A 261 19.45 48.72 -17.84
C GLN A 261 19.52 47.90 -19.13
N LEU A 262 20.47 48.22 -20.00
CA LEU A 262 20.67 47.45 -21.22
C LEU A 262 21.13 46.03 -20.92
N THR A 263 22.05 45.85 -19.97
CA THR A 263 22.53 44.53 -19.53
C THR A 263 21.39 43.67 -19.00
N LEU A 264 20.59 44.22 -18.07
CA LEU A 264 19.46 43.50 -17.48
C LEU A 264 18.37 43.18 -18.51
N ALA A 265 18.11 44.09 -19.47
CA ALA A 265 17.16 43.83 -20.55
C ALA A 265 17.64 42.71 -21.49
N THR A 266 18.93 42.68 -21.82
CA THR A 266 19.55 41.62 -22.60
C THR A 266 19.46 40.28 -21.87
N LEU A 267 19.83 40.24 -20.62
CA LEU A 267 19.77 39.05 -19.80
C LEU A 267 18.35 38.54 -19.60
N SER A 268 17.37 39.44 -19.43
CA SER A 268 15.94 39.10 -19.35
C SER A 268 15.43 38.41 -20.63
N TYR A 269 15.87 38.94 -21.79
CA TYR A 269 15.52 38.34 -23.07
C TYR A 269 16.13 36.93 -23.27
N GLU A 270 17.39 36.75 -22.83
CA GLU A 270 18.09 35.47 -22.96
C GLU A 270 17.64 34.43 -21.93
N SER A 271 17.41 34.80 -20.67
CA SER A 271 17.08 33.90 -19.56
C SER A 271 15.57 33.72 -19.33
N GLY A 272 14.74 34.64 -19.85
CA GLY A 272 13.29 34.66 -19.54
C GLY A 272 12.96 35.18 -18.14
N LEU A 273 13.92 35.58 -17.34
CA LEU A 273 13.73 36.09 -15.99
C LEU A 273 13.23 37.55 -16.01
N GLU A 274 12.37 37.89 -15.07
CA GLU A 274 11.81 39.24 -14.97
C GLU A 274 12.85 40.30 -14.60
N LEU A 275 12.70 41.48 -15.17
CA LEU A 275 13.64 42.59 -14.96
C LEU A 275 13.76 42.98 -13.48
N GLU A 276 12.67 42.94 -12.73
CA GLU A 276 12.65 43.29 -11.30
C GLU A 276 13.47 42.30 -10.47
N PHE A 277 13.33 41.03 -10.76
CA PHE A 277 14.12 39.98 -10.13
C PHE A 277 15.61 40.05 -10.49
N LEU A 278 15.91 40.27 -11.77
CA LEU A 278 17.28 40.48 -12.23
C LEU A 278 17.93 41.70 -11.58
N ALA A 279 17.19 42.78 -11.30
CA ALA A 279 17.70 43.92 -10.55
C ALA A 279 18.04 43.57 -9.09
N GLN A 280 17.30 42.68 -8.47
CA GLN A 280 17.64 42.16 -7.15
C GLN A 280 18.88 41.26 -7.18
N ILE A 281 19.00 40.39 -8.20
CA ILE A 281 20.19 39.55 -8.42
C ILE A 281 21.41 40.43 -8.65
N TRP A 282 21.30 41.49 -9.46
CA TRP A 282 22.38 42.44 -9.68
C TRP A 282 22.93 43.05 -8.38
N ALA A 283 22.07 43.35 -7.42
CA ALA A 283 22.46 43.92 -6.14
C ALA A 283 23.33 43.00 -5.27
N LEU A 284 23.36 41.67 -5.59
CA LEU A 284 24.26 40.73 -4.90
C LEU A 284 25.74 40.92 -5.22
N GLY A 285 26.04 41.60 -6.35
CA GLY A 285 27.42 41.82 -6.82
C GLY A 285 27.98 40.67 -7.68
N PRO A 286 29.24 40.82 -8.16
CA PRO A 286 29.82 39.90 -9.16
C PRO A 286 30.29 38.56 -8.59
N ALA A 287 30.35 38.40 -7.28
CA ALA A 287 30.80 37.15 -6.63
C ALA A 287 30.00 36.90 -5.33
N PRO A 288 28.70 36.66 -5.44
CA PRO A 288 27.88 36.42 -4.26
C PRO A 288 28.25 35.07 -3.61
N THR A 289 28.07 35.00 -2.30
CA THR A 289 28.09 33.71 -1.58
C THR A 289 26.73 33.00 -1.71
N LEU A 290 26.71 31.67 -1.55
CA LEU A 290 25.48 30.92 -1.52
C LEU A 290 24.51 31.40 -0.42
N ALA A 291 25.07 31.87 0.72
CA ALA A 291 24.27 32.42 1.82
C ALA A 291 23.60 33.75 1.47
N GLU A 292 24.26 34.63 0.69
CA GLU A 292 23.66 35.89 0.22
C GLU A 292 22.56 35.61 -0.82
N ALA A 293 22.79 34.68 -1.73
CA ALA A 293 21.76 34.23 -2.68
C ALA A 293 20.56 33.59 -1.98
N GLY A 294 20.83 32.78 -0.93
CA GLY A 294 19.78 32.19 -0.10
C GLY A 294 18.96 33.21 0.68
N ALA A 295 19.63 34.26 1.20
CA ALA A 295 18.91 35.35 1.88
C ALA A 295 18.02 36.14 0.93
N LEU A 296 18.45 36.35 -0.33
CA LEU A 296 17.60 36.92 -1.38
C LEU A 296 16.40 36.00 -1.66
N ALA A 297 16.65 34.73 -1.90
CA ALA A 297 15.60 33.76 -2.17
C ALA A 297 14.56 33.72 -1.05
N HIS A 298 15.01 33.66 0.19
CA HIS A 298 14.15 33.71 1.37
C HIS A 298 13.26 34.97 1.38
N SER A 299 13.84 36.14 1.07
CA SER A 299 13.08 37.40 1.03
C SER A 299 12.04 37.43 -0.11
N VAL A 300 12.32 36.78 -1.24
CA VAL A 300 11.42 36.66 -2.39
C VAL A 300 10.26 35.70 -2.08
N VAL A 301 10.53 34.59 -1.41
CA VAL A 301 9.54 33.56 -1.13
C VAL A 301 8.69 33.91 0.12
N PHE A 302 9.33 34.34 1.20
CA PHE A 302 8.68 34.55 2.50
C PHE A 302 8.54 36.03 2.92
N GLY A 303 8.79 36.96 2.00
CA GLY A 303 8.56 38.40 2.25
C GLY A 303 7.08 38.69 2.51
N THR A 304 6.78 39.67 3.36
CA THR A 304 5.40 40.02 3.76
C THR A 304 4.46 40.39 2.61
N ALA A 305 5.02 40.84 1.48
CA ALA A 305 4.27 41.15 0.26
C ALA A 305 4.39 40.08 -0.82
N ALA A 306 5.08 38.97 -0.56
CA ALA A 306 5.27 37.90 -1.54
C ALA A 306 4.00 37.09 -1.71
N THR A 307 3.57 36.94 -2.96
CA THR A 307 2.51 36.02 -3.40
C THR A 307 3.11 35.12 -4.46
N PHE A 308 2.49 33.97 -4.73
CA PHE A 308 2.99 33.06 -5.76
C PHE A 308 3.11 33.78 -7.13
N ASP A 309 2.18 34.65 -7.46
CA ASP A 309 2.19 35.46 -8.70
C ASP A 309 3.31 36.51 -8.76
N THR A 310 3.86 36.93 -7.62
CA THR A 310 4.99 37.89 -7.56
C THR A 310 6.35 37.22 -7.52
N MET A 311 6.39 35.89 -7.44
CA MET A 311 7.63 35.12 -7.52
C MET A 311 8.10 34.99 -8.99
N PRO A 312 9.41 34.81 -9.22
CA PRO A 312 9.92 34.54 -10.55
C PRO A 312 9.19 33.36 -11.16
N LYS A 313 8.89 33.42 -12.48
CA LYS A 313 8.22 32.34 -13.18
C LYS A 313 9.07 31.06 -13.09
N MET A 314 8.52 30.06 -12.42
CA MET A 314 9.18 28.77 -12.20
C MET A 314 8.79 27.77 -13.28
N PRO A 315 9.66 26.79 -13.54
CA PRO A 315 9.33 25.69 -14.43
C PRO A 315 8.13 24.88 -13.90
N ASP A 316 7.18 24.55 -14.78
CA ASP A 316 5.97 23.80 -14.41
C ASP A 316 6.29 22.44 -13.76
N TYR A 317 7.40 21.79 -14.13
CA TYR A 317 7.83 20.53 -13.54
C TYR A 317 8.14 20.63 -12.05
N LEU A 318 8.66 21.78 -11.59
CA LEU A 318 8.98 21.99 -10.17
C LEU A 318 7.69 22.15 -9.34
N VAL A 319 6.76 22.93 -9.84
CA VAL A 319 5.50 23.21 -9.15
C VAL A 319 4.61 21.97 -9.16
N SER A 320 4.53 21.25 -10.27
CA SER A 320 3.68 20.06 -10.44
C SER A 320 4.10 18.85 -9.58
N GLN A 321 5.28 18.89 -8.96
CA GLN A 321 5.66 17.88 -7.96
C GLN A 321 4.88 18.02 -6.66
N PHE A 322 4.55 19.25 -6.28
CA PHE A 322 3.95 19.57 -4.99
C PHE A 322 2.54 20.13 -5.05
N VAL A 323 2.11 20.60 -6.22
CA VAL A 323 0.77 21.17 -6.45
C VAL A 323 0.19 20.61 -7.73
N ASN A 324 -1.09 20.32 -7.75
CA ASN A 324 -1.81 19.78 -8.90
C ASN A 324 -2.14 20.89 -9.94
N VAL A 325 -1.13 21.38 -10.65
CA VAL A 325 -1.26 22.45 -11.66
C VAL A 325 -2.09 22.02 -12.86
N HIS A 326 -2.01 20.73 -13.22
CA HIS A 326 -2.70 20.15 -14.39
C HIS A 326 -3.55 18.94 -13.96
N PRO A 327 -4.66 19.12 -13.23
CA PRO A 327 -5.52 18.01 -12.85
C PRO A 327 -6.25 17.42 -14.06
N GLU A 328 -6.40 16.10 -14.09
CA GLU A 328 -7.24 15.43 -15.09
C GLU A 328 -8.73 15.72 -14.91
N SER A 329 -9.15 15.84 -13.66
CA SER A 329 -10.51 16.21 -13.27
C SER A 329 -10.45 17.14 -12.07
N GLY A 330 -11.24 18.19 -12.04
CA GLY A 330 -11.31 19.13 -10.94
C GLY A 330 -10.70 20.50 -11.23
N THR A 331 -10.48 21.28 -10.17
CA THR A 331 -9.88 22.61 -10.24
C THR A 331 -8.36 22.50 -10.09
N PRO A 332 -7.58 23.24 -10.93
CA PRO A 332 -6.13 23.31 -10.71
C PRO A 332 -5.81 24.02 -9.39
N ASN A 333 -4.64 23.72 -8.85
CA ASN A 333 -4.10 24.32 -7.63
C ASN A 333 -4.97 24.09 -6.37
N ASN A 334 -5.73 22.99 -6.32
CA ASN A 334 -6.58 22.70 -5.19
C ASN A 334 -5.95 21.75 -4.15
N THR A 335 -4.82 21.15 -4.48
CA THR A 335 -4.13 20.19 -3.61
C THR A 335 -2.63 20.45 -3.58
N MET A 336 -2.07 20.57 -2.38
CA MET A 336 -0.63 20.71 -2.13
C MET A 336 -0.12 19.53 -1.30
N LEU A 337 1.07 19.06 -1.63
CA LEU A 337 1.76 17.95 -0.99
C LEU A 337 3.03 18.43 -0.29
N MET A 338 3.23 18.03 0.97
CA MET A 338 4.50 18.08 1.68
C MET A 338 4.92 16.63 2.02
N VAL A 339 6.13 16.24 1.66
CA VAL A 339 6.68 14.90 1.86
C VAL A 339 7.77 14.95 2.93
N ILE A 340 7.61 14.15 3.96
CA ILE A 340 8.56 13.97 5.06
C ILE A 340 9.12 12.57 4.94
N SER A 341 10.43 12.47 4.70
CA SER A 341 11.15 11.20 4.60
C SER A 341 11.73 10.82 5.96
N LEU A 342 11.51 9.57 6.37
CA LEU A 342 12.00 9.05 7.64
C LEU A 342 13.14 8.04 7.42
N SER A 343 14.00 7.91 8.43
CA SER A 343 15.12 6.95 8.48
C SER A 343 14.73 5.61 9.10
N VAL A 344 13.50 5.46 9.52
CA VAL A 344 12.95 4.29 10.22
C VAL A 344 11.85 3.63 9.39
N ASP A 345 11.61 2.36 9.61
CA ASP A 345 10.55 1.62 8.93
C ASP A 345 9.16 2.12 9.34
N SER A 346 8.22 2.05 8.41
CA SER A 346 6.83 2.55 8.58
C SER A 346 6.06 1.89 9.72
N SER A 347 6.42 0.65 10.09
CA SER A 347 5.81 -0.12 11.17
C SER A 347 6.51 0.02 12.53
N SER A 348 7.61 0.81 12.58
CA SER A 348 8.38 0.97 13.81
C SER A 348 7.66 1.80 14.86
N PRO A 349 7.90 1.56 16.18
CA PRO A 349 7.35 2.40 17.25
C PRO A 349 7.78 3.87 17.16
N GLU A 350 8.96 4.12 16.59
CA GLU A 350 9.49 5.46 16.34
C GLU A 350 8.65 6.18 15.27
N ALA A 351 8.32 5.52 14.15
CA ALA A 351 7.45 6.07 13.12
C ALA A 351 6.02 6.34 13.64
N GLU A 352 5.50 5.46 14.51
CA GLU A 352 4.21 5.70 15.19
C GLU A 352 4.25 6.98 16.03
N ALA A 353 5.31 7.16 16.82
CA ALA A 353 5.47 8.36 17.64
C ALA A 353 5.57 9.63 16.79
N ASP A 354 6.30 9.56 15.67
CA ASP A 354 6.47 10.67 14.75
C ASP A 354 5.15 11.05 14.05
N VAL A 355 4.35 10.08 13.58
CA VAL A 355 3.00 10.34 13.02
C VAL A 355 2.11 11.04 14.04
N ARG A 356 2.07 10.54 15.29
CA ARG A 356 1.25 11.14 16.35
C ARG A 356 1.70 12.57 16.68
N ALA A 357 3.01 12.81 16.75
CA ALA A 357 3.59 14.14 16.96
C ALA A 357 3.26 15.08 15.80
N LEU A 358 3.38 14.63 14.55
CA LEU A 358 3.04 15.41 13.36
C LEU A 358 1.56 15.79 13.33
N ARG A 359 0.66 14.89 13.72
CA ARG A 359 -0.76 15.21 13.84
C ARG A 359 -1.05 16.27 14.92
N GLU A 360 -0.32 16.23 16.03
CA GLU A 360 -0.43 17.29 17.07
C GLU A 360 0.07 18.63 16.56
N ILE A 361 1.25 18.68 15.92
CA ILE A 361 1.82 19.88 15.31
C ILE A 361 0.87 20.45 14.24
N THR A 362 0.39 19.60 13.34
CA THR A 362 -0.52 20.01 12.27
C THR A 362 -1.81 20.61 12.84
N ARG A 363 -2.42 19.96 13.83
CA ARG A 363 -3.63 20.47 14.49
C ARG A 363 -3.40 21.76 15.26
N ALA A 364 -2.23 21.92 15.90
CA ALA A 364 -1.90 23.15 16.62
C ALA A 364 -1.78 24.36 15.69
N ASN A 365 -1.32 24.15 14.45
CA ASN A 365 -1.16 25.19 13.45
C ASN A 365 -2.41 25.39 12.56
N MET A 366 -3.43 24.53 12.66
CA MET A 366 -4.67 24.64 11.85
C MET A 366 -5.44 25.94 12.03
N ASP A 367 -5.37 26.55 13.21
CA ASP A 367 -6.06 27.83 13.49
C ASP A 367 -5.46 28.98 12.66
N ASP A 368 -4.20 28.87 12.25
CA ASP A 368 -3.48 29.91 11.51
C ASP A 368 -3.85 29.93 10.01
N ILE A 369 -4.23 28.81 9.43
CA ILE A 369 -4.59 28.71 8.00
C ILE A 369 -6.03 29.19 7.72
N GLY A 370 -6.89 29.26 8.75
CA GLY A 370 -8.26 29.70 8.62
C GLY A 370 -9.29 28.64 8.22
N PRO A 371 -10.57 28.97 8.18
CA PRO A 371 -11.65 28.04 7.83
C PRO A 371 -11.67 27.73 6.31
N GLY A 372 -12.00 26.50 5.96
CA GLY A 372 -12.18 26.05 4.56
C GLY A 372 -11.05 25.21 4.02
N TYR A 373 -9.95 25.09 4.73
CA TYR A 373 -8.87 24.19 4.38
C TYR A 373 -9.04 22.82 5.04
N SER A 374 -8.72 21.78 4.29
CA SER A 374 -8.59 20.42 4.80
C SER A 374 -7.11 20.03 4.80
N VAL A 375 -6.61 19.58 5.93
CA VAL A 375 -5.22 19.13 6.07
C VAL A 375 -5.22 17.73 6.63
N TYR A 376 -4.52 16.81 5.96
CA TYR A 376 -4.47 15.40 6.31
C TYR A 376 -3.02 14.95 6.45
N VAL A 377 -2.76 14.15 7.49
CA VAL A 377 -1.50 13.43 7.66
C VAL A 377 -1.68 12.02 7.15
N SER A 378 -1.01 11.70 6.03
CA SER A 378 -1.12 10.45 5.27
C SER A 378 0.27 9.85 5.00
N GLY A 379 0.36 8.91 4.06
CA GLY A 379 1.59 8.16 3.75
C GLY A 379 1.61 6.81 4.45
N ASP A 380 2.62 6.00 4.12
CA ASP A 380 2.74 4.61 4.59
C ASP A 380 2.78 4.48 6.11
N SER A 381 3.55 5.34 6.80
CA SER A 381 3.60 5.34 8.27
C SER A 381 2.27 5.73 8.91
N ALA A 382 1.57 6.73 8.36
CA ALA A 382 0.27 7.17 8.89
C ALA A 382 -0.82 6.13 8.67
N LEU A 383 -0.80 5.45 7.53
CA LEU A 383 -1.70 4.32 7.23
C LEU A 383 -1.51 3.18 8.23
N ASN A 384 -0.26 2.83 8.56
CA ASN A 384 0.05 1.80 9.55
C ASN A 384 -0.48 2.15 10.93
N VAL A 385 -0.31 3.40 11.37
CA VAL A 385 -0.83 3.87 12.66
C VAL A 385 -2.35 3.80 12.72
N ASP A 386 -3.04 4.27 11.69
CA ASP A 386 -4.51 4.25 11.66
C ASP A 386 -5.05 2.82 11.57
N MET A 387 -4.38 1.94 10.82
CA MET A 387 -4.73 0.52 10.77
C MET A 387 -4.54 -0.14 12.14
N MET A 388 -3.43 0.12 12.82
CA MET A 388 -3.17 -0.41 14.15
C MET A 388 -4.20 0.08 15.17
N ASP A 389 -4.54 1.36 15.16
CA ASP A 389 -5.55 1.93 16.05
C ASP A 389 -6.93 1.32 15.77
N ALA A 390 -7.32 1.20 14.50
CA ALA A 390 -8.57 0.57 14.08
C ALA A 390 -8.65 -0.90 14.50
N VAL A 391 -7.58 -1.66 14.30
CA VAL A 391 -7.49 -3.08 14.69
C VAL A 391 -7.62 -3.23 16.21
N ASN A 392 -6.95 -2.40 17.01
CA ASN A 392 -7.03 -2.45 18.47
C ASN A 392 -8.45 -2.11 18.97
N GLU A 393 -9.12 -1.15 18.36
CA GLU A 393 -10.51 -0.82 18.67
C GLU A 393 -11.46 -1.97 18.29
N ASP A 394 -11.25 -2.57 17.13
CA ASP A 394 -12.03 -3.68 16.59
C ASP A 394 -11.90 -4.94 17.46
N ILE A 395 -10.67 -5.30 17.88
CA ILE A 395 -10.44 -6.43 18.79
C ILE A 395 -11.31 -6.24 20.04
N ASN A 396 -11.26 -5.08 20.68
CA ASN A 396 -12.04 -4.84 21.88
C ASN A 396 -13.56 -4.97 21.65
N LYS A 397 -14.08 -4.44 20.53
CA LYS A 397 -15.52 -4.53 20.18
C LYS A 397 -15.94 -5.97 19.90
N ILE A 398 -15.18 -6.66 19.04
CA ILE A 398 -15.47 -8.04 18.61
C ILE A 398 -15.42 -8.99 19.80
N ASP A 399 -14.42 -8.88 20.67
CA ASP A 399 -14.25 -9.72 21.85
C ASP A 399 -15.43 -9.61 22.81
N ILE A 400 -15.79 -8.39 23.17
CA ILE A 400 -16.90 -8.14 24.09
C ILE A 400 -18.20 -8.72 23.53
N VAL A 401 -18.50 -8.45 22.25
CA VAL A 401 -19.73 -8.93 21.60
C VAL A 401 -19.73 -10.45 21.47
N THR A 402 -18.60 -11.05 21.08
CA THR A 402 -18.45 -12.50 21.00
C THR A 402 -18.68 -13.19 22.33
N ILE A 403 -18.02 -12.71 23.39
CA ILE A 403 -18.17 -13.24 24.75
C ILE A 403 -19.63 -13.12 25.22
N LEU A 404 -20.26 -11.97 25.04
CA LEU A 404 -21.67 -11.76 25.41
C LEU A 404 -22.60 -12.68 24.62
N LEU A 405 -22.39 -12.85 23.34
CA LEU A 405 -23.16 -13.77 22.48
C LEU A 405 -23.01 -15.21 22.95
N ILE A 406 -21.81 -15.67 23.23
CA ILE A 406 -21.56 -17.02 23.77
C ILE A 406 -22.24 -17.21 25.10
N LEU A 407 -22.08 -16.27 26.05
CA LEU A 407 -22.76 -16.33 27.36
C LEU A 407 -24.27 -16.43 27.22
N LEU A 408 -24.86 -15.62 26.34
CA LEU A 408 -26.29 -15.59 26.11
C LEU A 408 -26.79 -16.89 25.43
N LEU A 409 -26.17 -17.29 24.33
CA LEU A 409 -26.65 -18.43 23.53
C LEU A 409 -26.42 -19.77 24.22
N VAL A 410 -25.24 -19.97 24.86
CA VAL A 410 -24.97 -21.17 25.65
C VAL A 410 -25.87 -21.21 26.89
N GLY A 411 -26.03 -20.07 27.57
CA GLY A 411 -26.96 -19.94 28.70
C GLY A 411 -28.40 -20.26 28.31
N ALA A 412 -28.88 -19.74 27.20
CA ALA A 412 -30.22 -20.02 26.68
C ALA A 412 -30.41 -21.50 26.30
N TYR A 413 -29.40 -22.11 25.62
CA TYR A 413 -29.46 -23.53 25.24
C TYR A 413 -29.51 -24.48 26.46
N PHE A 414 -28.60 -24.27 27.42
CA PHE A 414 -28.57 -25.09 28.63
C PHE A 414 -29.56 -24.62 29.69
N ARG A 415 -30.15 -23.43 29.52
CA ARG A 415 -31.02 -22.76 30.52
C ARG A 415 -30.33 -22.60 31.85
N SER A 416 -29.05 -22.24 31.82
CA SER A 416 -28.19 -22.15 33.00
C SER A 416 -27.33 -20.90 32.92
N VAL A 417 -27.12 -20.25 34.03
CA VAL A 417 -26.21 -19.11 34.18
C VAL A 417 -24.78 -19.57 34.39
N ALA A 418 -24.57 -20.74 34.96
CA ALA A 418 -23.25 -21.28 35.28
C ALA A 418 -22.59 -22.01 34.09
N THR A 419 -23.40 -22.65 33.24
CA THR A 419 -22.90 -23.44 32.10
C THR A 419 -22.02 -22.66 31.12
N PRO A 420 -22.35 -21.43 30.73
CA PRO A 420 -21.55 -20.69 29.73
C PRO A 420 -20.11 -20.42 30.14
N TRP A 421 -19.86 -20.24 31.41
CA TRP A 421 -18.53 -19.94 31.95
C TRP A 421 -17.52 -21.07 31.77
N ILE A 422 -17.96 -22.31 31.68
CA ILE A 422 -17.06 -23.46 31.55
C ILE A 422 -16.42 -23.53 30.14
N PRO A 423 -17.19 -23.49 29.04
CA PRO A 423 -16.59 -23.37 27.70
C PRO A 423 -15.70 -22.14 27.59
N LEU A 424 -16.17 -20.97 28.06
CA LEU A 424 -15.42 -19.73 27.99
C LEU A 424 -14.09 -19.81 28.75
N MET A 425 -14.06 -20.30 29.95
CA MET A 425 -12.81 -20.53 30.70
C MET A 425 -11.90 -21.55 30.02
N THR A 426 -12.46 -22.66 29.52
CA THR A 426 -11.68 -23.73 28.88
C THR A 426 -11.03 -23.21 27.60
N VAL A 427 -11.77 -22.49 26.77
CA VAL A 427 -11.28 -21.91 25.51
C VAL A 427 -10.37 -20.73 25.76
N GLY A 428 -10.67 -19.86 26.74
CA GLY A 428 -9.81 -18.75 27.11
C GLY A 428 -8.42 -19.21 27.58
N MET A 429 -8.37 -20.27 28.41
CA MET A 429 -7.07 -20.86 28.78
C MET A 429 -6.34 -21.47 27.58
N ALA A 430 -7.07 -22.11 26.67
CA ALA A 430 -6.50 -22.66 25.45
C ALA A 430 -5.96 -21.55 24.53
N PHE A 431 -6.66 -20.42 24.43
CA PHE A 431 -6.24 -19.26 23.67
C PHE A 431 -4.92 -18.66 24.19
N LEU A 432 -4.80 -18.47 25.50
CA LEU A 432 -3.55 -17.99 26.11
C LEU A 432 -2.35 -18.89 25.78
N VAL A 433 -2.54 -20.20 25.81
CA VAL A 433 -1.49 -21.14 25.41
C VAL A 433 -1.20 -21.06 23.91
N ALA A 434 -2.24 -20.96 23.07
CA ALA A 434 -2.08 -20.83 21.63
C ALA A 434 -1.31 -19.55 21.25
N THR A 435 -1.68 -18.39 21.83
CA THR A 435 -0.99 -17.10 21.60
C THR A 435 0.50 -17.19 21.90
N ALA A 436 0.90 -17.86 22.98
CA ALA A 436 2.32 -18.05 23.27
C ALA A 436 3.04 -18.94 22.23
N PHE A 437 2.37 -19.97 21.71
CA PHE A 437 2.93 -20.77 20.61
C PHE A 437 3.03 -19.95 19.32
N ILE A 438 2.08 -19.05 19.07
CA ILE A 438 2.14 -18.12 17.93
C ILE A 438 3.28 -17.12 18.10
N TYR A 439 3.51 -16.59 19.30
CA TYR A 439 4.70 -15.77 19.57
C TYR A 439 6.01 -16.51 19.22
N LEU A 440 6.14 -17.78 19.65
CA LEU A 440 7.30 -18.59 19.27
C LEU A 440 7.39 -18.82 17.74
N LEU A 441 6.25 -19.04 17.09
CA LEU A 441 6.19 -19.15 15.63
C LEU A 441 6.67 -17.84 14.97
N GLY A 442 6.19 -16.68 15.45
CA GLY A 442 6.60 -15.35 15.00
C GLY A 442 8.08 -15.08 15.16
N THR A 443 8.64 -15.46 16.31
CA THR A 443 10.05 -15.22 16.62
C THR A 443 11.04 -16.09 15.83
N TYR A 444 10.67 -17.34 15.52
CA TYR A 444 11.65 -18.32 15.00
C TYR A 444 11.37 -18.79 13.57
N VAL A 445 10.16 -18.56 13.03
CA VAL A 445 9.76 -19.18 11.76
C VAL A 445 9.34 -18.15 10.71
N MET A 446 8.43 -17.22 11.04
CA MET A 446 7.89 -16.26 10.10
C MET A 446 7.08 -15.16 10.80
N SER A 447 7.00 -13.94 10.21
CA SER A 447 6.14 -12.87 10.70
C SER A 447 4.65 -13.27 10.72
N ILE A 448 3.89 -12.68 11.63
CA ILE A 448 2.47 -12.99 11.85
C ILE A 448 1.63 -11.76 11.55
N HIS A 449 0.78 -11.82 10.55
CA HIS A 449 -0.13 -10.73 10.23
C HIS A 449 -1.22 -10.57 11.31
N TYR A 450 -1.62 -9.33 11.64
CA TYR A 450 -2.58 -9.02 12.70
C TYR A 450 -3.91 -9.78 12.57
N SER A 451 -4.42 -9.95 11.34
CA SER A 451 -5.69 -10.65 11.07
C SER A 451 -5.69 -12.09 11.56
N VAL A 452 -4.52 -12.73 11.62
CA VAL A 452 -4.36 -14.10 12.11
C VAL A 452 -4.79 -14.22 13.56
N LEU A 453 -4.43 -13.25 14.42
CA LEU A 453 -4.79 -13.25 15.84
C LEU A 453 -6.30 -13.11 16.05
N ILE A 454 -6.95 -12.24 15.28
CA ILE A 454 -8.40 -12.00 15.36
C ILE A 454 -9.16 -13.25 14.89
N VAL A 455 -8.79 -13.76 13.71
CA VAL A 455 -9.41 -14.98 13.15
C VAL A 455 -9.19 -16.16 14.10
N MET A 456 -7.99 -16.32 14.65
CA MET A 456 -7.66 -17.38 15.60
C MET A 456 -8.55 -17.32 16.86
N LEU A 457 -8.72 -16.14 17.44
CA LEU A 457 -9.56 -15.96 18.62
C LEU A 457 -11.01 -16.36 18.34
N VAL A 458 -11.59 -15.86 17.26
CA VAL A 458 -12.99 -16.14 16.89
C VAL A 458 -13.18 -17.61 16.52
N VAL A 459 -12.25 -18.22 15.78
CA VAL A 459 -12.27 -19.67 15.47
C VAL A 459 -12.17 -20.51 16.75
N MET A 460 -11.31 -20.16 17.68
CA MET A 460 -11.18 -20.87 18.96
C MET A 460 -12.42 -20.71 19.82
N LEU A 461 -12.98 -19.49 19.91
CA LEU A 461 -14.21 -19.26 20.66
C LEU A 461 -15.41 -19.97 20.03
N GLY A 462 -15.49 -20.02 18.69
CA GLY A 462 -16.54 -20.75 17.96
C GLY A 462 -16.37 -22.27 18.07
N ALA A 463 -15.34 -22.82 17.43
CA ALA A 463 -15.14 -24.27 17.33
C ALA A 463 -14.76 -24.91 18.69
N GLY A 464 -13.94 -24.21 19.51
CA GLY A 464 -13.57 -24.67 20.85
C GLY A 464 -14.78 -24.75 21.80
N ALA A 465 -15.68 -23.74 21.74
CA ALA A 465 -16.91 -23.77 22.50
C ALA A 465 -17.83 -24.93 22.07
N ASP A 466 -17.92 -25.22 20.78
CA ASP A 466 -18.68 -26.34 20.25
C ASP A 466 -18.19 -27.68 20.79
N TYR A 467 -16.88 -27.92 20.81
CA TYR A 467 -16.30 -29.12 21.43
C TYR A 467 -16.73 -29.28 22.91
N CYS A 468 -16.72 -28.16 23.61
CA CYS A 468 -17.17 -28.14 25.00
C CYS A 468 -18.67 -28.43 25.13
N ILE A 469 -19.49 -27.83 24.26
CA ILE A 469 -20.95 -27.99 24.25
C ILE A 469 -21.36 -29.44 23.97
N PHE A 470 -20.68 -30.12 23.03
CA PHE A 470 -20.92 -31.52 22.71
C PHE A 470 -20.66 -32.44 23.91
N ILE A 471 -19.53 -32.30 24.61
CA ILE A 471 -19.20 -33.08 25.80
C ILE A 471 -20.19 -32.81 26.92
N MET A 472 -20.49 -31.53 27.18
CA MET A 472 -21.43 -31.10 28.22
C MET A 472 -22.86 -31.54 27.95
N SER A 473 -23.29 -31.50 26.69
CA SER A 473 -24.63 -31.97 26.29
C SER A 473 -24.77 -33.49 26.47
N ARG A 474 -23.71 -34.24 26.14
CA ARG A 474 -23.67 -35.68 26.39
C ARG A 474 -23.64 -36.02 27.89
N TYR A 475 -22.84 -35.26 28.66
CA TYR A 475 -22.81 -35.37 30.10
C TYR A 475 -24.20 -35.14 30.70
N ARG A 476 -24.92 -34.09 30.26
CA ARG A 476 -26.32 -33.83 30.69
C ARG A 476 -27.26 -34.99 30.36
N GLU A 477 -27.16 -35.54 29.13
CA GLU A 477 -27.98 -36.70 28.69
C GLU A 477 -27.77 -37.89 29.61
N GLU A 478 -26.52 -38.29 29.92
CA GLU A 478 -26.19 -39.40 30.78
C GLU A 478 -26.63 -39.17 32.24
N ARG A 479 -26.51 -37.92 32.74
CA ARG A 479 -27.01 -37.55 34.09
C ARG A 479 -28.54 -37.60 34.17
N VAL A 480 -29.25 -37.17 33.14
CA VAL A 480 -30.72 -37.26 33.05
C VAL A 480 -31.20 -38.72 33.02
N LEU A 481 -30.38 -39.64 32.49
CA LEU A 481 -30.65 -41.09 32.53
C LEU A 481 -30.36 -41.72 33.90
N GLY A 482 -29.86 -40.94 34.88
CA GLY A 482 -29.61 -41.36 36.25
C GLY A 482 -28.25 -42.01 36.52
N ARG A 483 -27.30 -41.94 35.56
CA ARG A 483 -25.94 -42.49 35.78
C ARG A 483 -25.14 -41.65 36.77
N PRO A 484 -24.23 -42.29 37.58
CA PRO A 484 -23.31 -41.58 38.47
C PRO A 484 -22.44 -40.59 37.70
N LYS A 485 -21.97 -39.52 38.37
CA LYS A 485 -21.13 -38.47 37.77
C LYS A 485 -19.90 -39.01 37.02
N GLU A 486 -19.15 -39.94 37.67
CA GLU A 486 -17.96 -40.54 37.09
C GLU A 486 -18.24 -41.33 35.81
N GLU A 487 -19.34 -42.15 35.83
CA GLU A 487 -19.76 -42.89 34.67
C GLU A 487 -20.28 -41.98 33.54
N ALA A 488 -20.98 -40.90 33.88
CA ALA A 488 -21.47 -39.92 32.94
C ALA A 488 -20.31 -39.20 32.22
N VAL A 489 -19.28 -38.75 32.95
CA VAL A 489 -18.06 -38.15 32.37
C VAL A 489 -17.30 -39.15 31.50
N ARG A 490 -17.15 -40.40 31.99
CA ARG A 490 -16.49 -41.46 31.23
C ARG A 490 -17.19 -41.76 29.91
N THR A 491 -18.51 -41.92 29.93
CA THR A 491 -19.30 -42.22 28.76
C THR A 491 -19.28 -41.05 27.79
N SER A 492 -19.40 -39.80 28.27
CA SER A 492 -19.36 -38.59 27.48
C SER A 492 -18.01 -38.45 26.74
N LEU A 493 -16.91 -38.60 27.44
CA LEU A 493 -15.59 -38.51 26.85
C LEU A 493 -15.29 -39.66 25.86
N THR A 494 -15.80 -40.88 26.12
CA THR A 494 -15.62 -42.00 25.20
C THR A 494 -16.34 -41.81 23.87
N TRP A 495 -17.59 -41.36 23.89
CA TRP A 495 -18.41 -41.24 22.66
C TRP A 495 -18.27 -39.87 22.02
N ALA A 496 -18.42 -38.75 22.78
CA ALA A 496 -18.27 -37.41 22.21
C ALA A 496 -16.82 -37.12 21.88
N GLY A 497 -15.86 -37.63 22.69
CA GLY A 497 -14.43 -37.42 22.44
C GLY A 497 -13.93 -38.03 21.13
N GLU A 498 -14.47 -39.24 20.74
CA GLU A 498 -14.14 -39.84 19.43
C GLU A 498 -14.62 -38.94 18.28
N SER A 499 -15.85 -38.46 18.37
CA SER A 499 -16.42 -37.59 17.34
C SER A 499 -15.67 -36.25 17.25
N ILE A 500 -15.38 -35.59 18.39
CA ILE A 500 -14.68 -34.31 18.46
C ILE A 500 -13.24 -34.44 17.96
N ALA A 501 -12.53 -35.51 18.35
CA ALA A 501 -11.16 -35.71 17.86
C ALA A 501 -11.10 -35.94 16.35
N THR A 502 -12.09 -36.63 15.80
CA THR A 502 -12.20 -36.83 14.35
C THR A 502 -12.49 -35.53 13.62
N SER A 503 -13.42 -34.76 14.15
CA SER A 503 -13.80 -33.45 13.67
C SER A 503 -12.60 -32.49 13.72
N GLY A 504 -11.96 -32.36 14.90
CA GLY A 504 -10.79 -31.53 15.04
C GLY A 504 -9.62 -31.91 14.11
N ALA A 505 -9.43 -33.24 13.86
CA ALA A 505 -8.42 -33.68 12.88
C ALA A 505 -8.78 -33.23 11.45
N ALA A 506 -10.05 -33.29 11.08
CA ALA A 506 -10.49 -32.81 9.76
C ALA A 506 -10.32 -31.29 9.62
N VAL A 507 -10.60 -30.52 10.69
CA VAL A 507 -10.38 -29.07 10.73
C VAL A 507 -8.88 -28.74 10.60
N MET A 508 -8.02 -29.46 11.34
CA MET A 508 -6.57 -29.28 11.24
C MET A 508 -6.02 -29.64 9.85
N ILE A 509 -6.60 -30.58 9.13
CA ILE A 509 -6.24 -30.88 7.74
C ILE A 509 -6.68 -29.73 6.82
N GLY A 510 -7.89 -29.21 7.01
CA GLY A 510 -8.35 -28.04 6.27
C GLY A 510 -7.39 -26.87 6.42
N PHE A 511 -7.15 -26.42 7.63
CA PHE A 511 -6.21 -25.32 7.90
C PHE A 511 -4.76 -25.64 7.53
N GLY A 512 -4.34 -26.92 7.71
CA GLY A 512 -3.01 -27.37 7.31
C GLY A 512 -2.73 -27.27 5.82
N ALA A 513 -3.75 -27.25 4.99
CA ALA A 513 -3.59 -27.04 3.56
C ALA A 513 -3.18 -25.60 3.23
N LEU A 514 -3.57 -24.61 4.04
CA LEU A 514 -3.09 -23.23 3.91
C LEU A 514 -1.57 -23.10 4.12
N MET A 515 -0.96 -24.05 4.83
CA MET A 515 0.50 -24.06 5.05
C MET A 515 1.30 -24.36 3.77
N ILE A 516 0.65 -24.83 2.71
CA ILE A 516 1.27 -25.13 1.41
C ILE A 516 1.47 -23.87 0.61
N GLY A 517 0.70 -22.81 0.90
CA GLY A 517 0.79 -21.55 0.20
C GLY A 517 2.14 -20.86 0.39
N ASP A 518 2.62 -20.24 -0.67
CA ASP A 518 3.85 -19.46 -0.65
C ASP A 518 3.61 -18.09 0.00
N TYR A 519 2.39 -17.53 -0.15
CA TYR A 519 2.05 -16.23 0.45
C TYR A 519 2.03 -16.29 1.98
N SER A 520 2.87 -15.48 2.61
CA SER A 520 3.18 -15.52 4.05
C SER A 520 1.94 -15.38 4.95
N LEU A 521 0.99 -14.49 4.59
CA LEU A 521 -0.24 -14.31 5.35
C LEU A 521 -1.09 -15.58 5.38
N VAL A 522 -1.33 -16.21 4.23
CA VAL A 522 -2.12 -17.45 4.12
C VAL A 522 -1.43 -18.60 4.86
N ARG A 523 -0.13 -18.71 4.71
CA ARG A 523 0.71 -19.74 5.34
C ARG A 523 0.74 -19.59 6.86
N SER A 524 0.94 -18.35 7.37
CA SER A 524 0.93 -18.07 8.82
C SER A 524 -0.45 -18.31 9.43
N MET A 525 -1.52 -17.95 8.74
CA MET A 525 -2.90 -18.25 9.16
C MET A 525 -3.14 -19.75 9.26
N GLY A 526 -2.67 -20.53 8.28
CA GLY A 526 -2.75 -22.00 8.31
C GLY A 526 -2.06 -22.60 9.53
N MET A 527 -0.81 -22.22 9.79
CA MET A 527 -0.03 -22.72 10.93
C MET A 527 -0.69 -22.32 12.25
N ALA A 528 -1.06 -21.07 12.40
CA ALA A 528 -1.67 -20.56 13.62
C ALA A 528 -2.98 -21.28 13.95
N LEU A 529 -3.86 -21.46 12.97
CA LEU A 529 -5.15 -22.12 13.17
C LEU A 529 -5.01 -23.62 13.46
N VAL A 530 -4.04 -24.33 12.86
CA VAL A 530 -3.75 -25.72 13.20
C VAL A 530 -3.29 -25.84 14.67
N ILE A 531 -2.38 -24.98 15.12
CA ILE A 531 -1.91 -24.93 16.50
C ILE A 531 -3.08 -24.62 17.44
N ALA A 532 -3.86 -23.59 17.12
CA ALA A 532 -4.98 -23.13 17.92
C ALA A 532 -6.04 -24.21 18.12
N ILE A 533 -6.48 -24.85 17.04
CA ILE A 533 -7.46 -25.95 17.10
C ILE A 533 -6.90 -27.17 17.81
N GLY A 534 -5.64 -27.51 17.57
CA GLY A 534 -4.97 -28.61 18.28
C GLY A 534 -4.95 -28.39 19.81
N ILE A 535 -4.64 -27.19 20.25
CA ILE A 535 -4.65 -26.80 21.67
C ILE A 535 -6.07 -26.77 22.22
N ALA A 536 -7.03 -26.17 21.49
CA ALA A 536 -8.45 -26.16 21.88
C ALA A 536 -9.01 -27.58 22.07
N LEU A 537 -8.67 -28.49 21.15
CA LEU A 537 -9.05 -29.90 21.23
C LEU A 537 -8.43 -30.60 22.46
N LEU A 538 -7.16 -30.35 22.76
CA LEU A 538 -6.49 -30.87 23.93
C LEU A 538 -7.17 -30.40 25.25
N PHE A 539 -7.52 -29.11 25.31
CA PHE A 539 -8.24 -28.55 26.45
C PHE A 539 -9.65 -29.12 26.58
N ALA A 540 -10.38 -29.23 25.47
CA ALA A 540 -11.72 -29.83 25.47
C ALA A 540 -11.72 -31.31 25.91
N LEU A 541 -10.70 -32.09 25.53
CA LEU A 541 -10.58 -33.50 25.89
C LEU A 541 -9.97 -33.77 27.26
N THR A 542 -9.26 -32.81 27.87
CA THR A 542 -8.57 -33.00 29.13
C THR A 542 -9.07 -32.07 30.24
N MET A 543 -9.03 -30.78 30.05
CA MET A 543 -9.41 -29.77 31.03
C MET A 543 -10.90 -29.75 31.29
N LEU A 544 -11.72 -29.74 30.26
CA LEU A 544 -13.19 -29.72 30.43
C LEU A 544 -13.73 -30.91 31.19
N PRO A 545 -13.41 -32.19 30.87
CA PRO A 545 -13.88 -33.31 31.68
C PRO A 545 -13.38 -33.23 33.13
N SER A 546 -12.18 -32.71 33.35
CA SER A 546 -11.63 -32.49 34.70
C SER A 546 -12.40 -31.45 35.49
N LEU A 547 -12.82 -30.36 34.83
CA LEU A 547 -13.73 -29.36 35.41
C LEU A 547 -15.11 -29.94 35.72
N LEU A 548 -15.67 -30.78 34.84
CA LEU A 548 -16.94 -31.47 35.08
C LEU A 548 -16.83 -32.45 36.28
N MET A 549 -15.68 -33.11 36.47
CA MET A 549 -15.40 -33.91 37.67
C MET A 549 -15.32 -33.05 38.93
N LEU A 550 -14.82 -31.82 38.84
CA LEU A 550 -14.72 -30.90 39.98
C LEU A 550 -16.07 -30.32 40.38
N VAL A 551 -16.77 -29.67 39.41
CA VAL A 551 -17.99 -28.88 39.64
C VAL A 551 -19.25 -29.75 39.67
N GLY A 552 -19.30 -30.84 38.89
CA GLY A 552 -20.45 -31.77 38.83
C GLY A 552 -21.71 -31.09 38.29
N ASP A 553 -22.85 -31.48 38.82
CA ASP A 553 -24.18 -31.03 38.41
C ASP A 553 -24.47 -29.54 38.69
N ARG A 554 -23.65 -28.85 39.52
CA ARG A 554 -23.75 -27.40 39.77
C ARG A 554 -23.53 -26.58 38.52
N VAL A 555 -22.93 -27.16 37.47
CA VAL A 555 -22.78 -26.56 36.15
C VAL A 555 -24.13 -26.14 35.57
N PHE A 556 -25.22 -26.87 35.86
CA PHE A 556 -26.54 -26.58 35.30
C PHE A 556 -27.42 -25.70 36.21
N TRP A 557 -26.85 -25.06 37.25
CA TRP A 557 -27.58 -24.10 38.08
C TRP A 557 -28.26 -23.00 37.25
N PRO A 558 -29.53 -22.63 37.51
CA PRO A 558 -30.35 -22.94 38.72
C PRO A 558 -31.23 -24.21 38.61
N HIS A 559 -31.13 -25.03 37.59
CA HIS A 559 -31.96 -26.20 37.40
C HIS A 559 -31.32 -27.48 37.98
N THR A 560 -32.16 -28.32 38.59
CA THR A 560 -31.72 -29.65 39.08
C THR A 560 -31.87 -30.74 37.99
N MET A 561 -31.08 -31.81 38.09
CA MET A 561 -31.18 -32.93 37.14
C MET A 561 -32.57 -33.62 37.15
N GLU A 562 -33.25 -33.60 38.27
CA GLU A 562 -34.63 -34.15 38.37
C GLU A 562 -35.62 -33.35 37.54
N GLN A 563 -35.53 -32.01 37.60
CA GLN A 563 -36.36 -31.10 36.78
C GLN A 563 -36.08 -31.28 35.28
N GLU A 564 -34.83 -31.48 34.90
CA GLU A 564 -34.47 -31.75 33.51
C GLU A 564 -34.97 -33.13 33.04
N ALA A 565 -34.92 -34.17 33.86
CA ALA A 565 -35.46 -35.48 33.59
C ALA A 565 -36.99 -35.45 33.37
N GLU A 566 -37.70 -34.71 34.22
CA GLU A 566 -39.15 -34.56 34.06
C GLU A 566 -39.51 -33.80 32.77
N ARG A 567 -38.80 -32.75 32.42
CA ARG A 567 -38.95 -32.02 31.14
C ARG A 567 -38.70 -32.92 29.94
N HIS A 568 -37.65 -33.75 30.02
CA HIS A 568 -37.34 -34.69 28.96
C HIS A 568 -38.48 -35.71 28.75
N ARG A 569 -39.07 -36.21 29.82
CA ARG A 569 -40.24 -37.11 29.76
C ARG A 569 -41.48 -36.45 29.16
N LYS A 570 -41.78 -35.19 29.58
CA LYS A 570 -42.91 -34.40 29.05
C LYS A 570 -42.76 -34.09 27.55
N ARG A 571 -41.52 -33.78 27.09
CA ARG A 571 -41.24 -33.53 25.68
C ARG A 571 -41.40 -34.78 24.81
N LYS A 572 -40.97 -35.94 25.29
CA LYS A 572 -41.13 -37.22 24.61
C LYS A 572 -42.58 -37.62 24.51
N ALA A 573 -43.40 -37.33 25.53
CA ALA A 573 -44.83 -37.61 25.56
C ALA A 573 -45.66 -36.75 24.55
N ARG A 574 -45.19 -35.55 24.19
CA ARG A 574 -45.84 -34.61 23.26
C ARG A 574 -45.65 -34.87 21.77
N GLY A 575 -45.08 -36.06 21.38
CA GLY A 575 -45.03 -36.50 19.98
C GLY A 575 -44.01 -35.82 19.09
N GLY A 576 -42.91 -35.30 19.62
CA GLY A 576 -41.79 -34.76 18.91
C GLY A 576 -41.88 -33.24 18.65
N GLY A 577 -40.73 -32.54 18.75
CA GLY A 577 -40.62 -31.11 18.57
C GLY A 577 -40.47 -30.68 17.10
N TYR A 578 -40.01 -29.47 16.87
CA TYR A 578 -39.73 -28.86 15.56
C TYR A 578 -38.90 -29.82 14.65
N PHE A 579 -37.81 -30.38 15.18
CA PHE A 579 -36.88 -31.25 14.41
C PHE A 579 -37.52 -32.56 13.93
N ALA A 580 -38.46 -33.14 14.69
CA ALA A 580 -39.22 -34.30 14.24
C ALA A 580 -40.18 -33.96 13.11
N LYS A 581 -40.75 -32.76 13.08
CA LYS A 581 -41.57 -32.25 11.97
C LYS A 581 -40.72 -31.98 10.73
N SER A 582 -39.56 -31.33 10.91
CA SER A 582 -38.60 -31.03 9.84
C SER A 582 -38.07 -32.29 9.17
N ALA A 583 -37.72 -33.33 9.97
CA ALA A 583 -37.27 -34.60 9.46
C ALA A 583 -38.37 -35.31 8.64
N ARG A 584 -39.64 -35.29 9.10
CA ARG A 584 -40.77 -35.80 8.33
C ARG A 584 -41.06 -35.00 7.06
N PHE A 585 -40.89 -33.69 7.08
CA PHE A 585 -40.96 -32.84 5.89
C PHE A 585 -39.89 -33.22 4.86
N ALA A 586 -38.64 -33.40 5.33
CA ALA A 586 -37.52 -33.83 4.48
C ALA A 586 -37.77 -35.22 3.85
N LEU A 587 -38.35 -36.16 4.61
CA LEU A 587 -38.78 -37.48 4.09
C LEU A 587 -39.79 -37.35 2.99
N LYS A 588 -40.84 -36.54 3.18
CA LYS A 588 -41.95 -36.39 2.22
C LYS A 588 -41.50 -35.69 0.94
N ASN A 589 -40.65 -34.64 1.06
CA ASN A 589 -40.29 -33.76 -0.05
C ASN A 589 -38.82 -33.91 -0.52
N ARG A 590 -38.20 -35.09 -0.28
CA ARG A 590 -36.75 -35.32 -0.51
C ARG A 590 -36.25 -34.92 -1.90
N LYS A 591 -37.02 -35.21 -2.98
CA LYS A 591 -36.65 -34.83 -4.34
C LYS A 591 -36.74 -33.32 -4.57
N ALA A 592 -37.80 -32.69 -4.09
CA ALA A 592 -37.98 -31.24 -4.24
C ALA A 592 -36.88 -30.43 -3.52
N ILE A 593 -36.48 -30.84 -2.32
CA ILE A 593 -35.42 -30.18 -1.55
C ILE A 593 -34.10 -30.21 -2.35
N VAL A 594 -33.72 -31.37 -2.91
CA VAL A 594 -32.49 -31.48 -3.69
C VAL A 594 -32.57 -30.66 -4.98
N ILE A 595 -33.70 -30.68 -5.69
CA ILE A 595 -33.91 -29.88 -6.90
C ILE A 595 -33.78 -28.38 -6.59
N VAL A 596 -34.44 -27.91 -5.53
CA VAL A 596 -34.35 -26.49 -5.13
C VAL A 596 -32.93 -26.12 -4.76
N ALA A 597 -32.21 -26.96 -4.01
CA ALA A 597 -30.82 -26.68 -3.65
C ALA A 597 -29.92 -26.55 -4.88
N VAL A 598 -30.07 -27.43 -5.86
CA VAL A 598 -29.31 -27.37 -7.13
C VAL A 598 -29.75 -26.16 -7.97
N ALA A 599 -31.04 -25.85 -8.00
CA ALA A 599 -31.57 -24.71 -8.75
C ALA A 599 -31.00 -23.35 -8.22
N ILE A 600 -30.79 -23.21 -6.91
CA ILE A 600 -30.14 -22.04 -6.31
C ILE A 600 -28.63 -22.05 -6.59
N ALA A 601 -28.02 -23.23 -6.67
CA ALA A 601 -26.58 -23.34 -6.88
C ALA A 601 -26.13 -22.91 -8.29
N ILE A 602 -26.98 -23.09 -9.30
CA ILE A 602 -26.62 -22.73 -10.68
C ILE A 602 -26.34 -21.22 -10.83
N PRO A 603 -27.27 -20.30 -10.45
CA PRO A 603 -27.00 -18.88 -10.52
C PRO A 603 -25.90 -18.45 -9.55
N ALA A 604 -25.81 -19.06 -8.37
CA ALA A 604 -24.73 -18.77 -7.43
C ALA A 604 -23.35 -19.16 -7.98
N ALA A 605 -23.26 -20.33 -8.65
CA ALA A 605 -22.03 -20.75 -9.30
C ALA A 605 -21.67 -19.83 -10.49
N TYR A 606 -22.66 -19.42 -11.26
CA TYR A 606 -22.43 -18.46 -12.34
C TYR A 606 -21.84 -17.16 -11.78
N LEU A 607 -22.44 -16.56 -10.77
CA LEU A 607 -21.96 -15.35 -10.13
C LEU A 607 -20.53 -15.54 -9.58
N SER A 608 -20.29 -16.62 -8.82
CA SER A 608 -18.97 -16.90 -8.23
C SER A 608 -17.84 -17.16 -9.25
N LEU A 609 -18.18 -17.53 -10.49
CA LEU A 609 -17.21 -17.85 -11.55
C LEU A 609 -17.00 -16.68 -12.53
N THR A 610 -17.92 -15.73 -12.58
CA THR A 610 -17.89 -14.61 -13.53
C THR A 610 -17.48 -13.29 -12.89
N MET A 611 -17.54 -13.17 -11.58
CA MET A 611 -17.10 -11.98 -10.87
C MET A 611 -15.64 -12.14 -10.44
N GLU A 612 -14.87 -11.12 -10.71
CA GLU A 612 -13.46 -11.05 -10.35
C GLU A 612 -13.33 -10.57 -8.91
N SER A 613 -12.42 -11.17 -8.17
CA SER A 613 -12.05 -10.69 -6.84
C SER A 613 -11.07 -9.53 -6.96
N SER A 614 -11.17 -8.55 -6.09
CA SER A 614 -10.30 -7.38 -6.09
C SER A 614 -9.03 -7.63 -5.28
N TYR A 615 -7.94 -7.04 -5.72
CA TYR A 615 -6.68 -6.95 -4.97
C TYR A 615 -6.53 -5.59 -4.28
N ASP A 616 -7.54 -4.72 -4.38
CA ASP A 616 -7.55 -3.39 -3.81
C ASP A 616 -7.79 -3.42 -2.29
N PHE A 617 -6.70 -3.40 -1.56
CA PHE A 617 -6.72 -3.30 -0.09
C PHE A 617 -7.03 -1.87 0.39
N ILE A 618 -6.72 -0.86 -0.42
CA ILE A 618 -6.94 0.56 -0.05
C ILE A 618 -8.43 0.85 0.06
N ALA A 619 -9.24 0.33 -0.86
CA ALA A 619 -10.70 0.44 -0.79
C ALA A 619 -11.28 -0.20 0.49
N GLY A 620 -10.58 -1.18 1.05
CA GLY A 620 -10.96 -1.90 2.28
C GLY A 620 -10.44 -1.29 3.58
N LEU A 621 -9.64 -0.22 3.53
CA LEU A 621 -9.12 0.46 4.72
C LEU A 621 -10.22 1.16 5.52
N PRO A 622 -10.04 1.32 6.84
CA PRO A 622 -10.96 2.09 7.66
C PRO A 622 -10.98 3.56 7.22
N GLU A 623 -12.14 4.21 7.37
CA GLU A 623 -12.29 5.65 7.16
C GLU A 623 -11.51 6.41 8.24
N ALA A 624 -10.25 6.74 7.95
CA ALA A 624 -9.31 7.39 8.84
C ALA A 624 -8.66 8.61 8.16
N GLU A 625 -7.95 9.43 8.92
CA GLU A 625 -7.29 10.64 8.41
C GLU A 625 -6.32 10.32 7.28
N SER A 626 -5.53 9.25 7.41
CA SER A 626 -4.57 8.82 6.40
C SER A 626 -5.23 8.41 5.08
N LYS A 627 -6.37 7.71 5.13
CA LYS A 627 -7.13 7.35 3.92
C LYS A 627 -7.73 8.58 3.25
N MET A 628 -8.33 9.51 4.03
CA MET A 628 -8.84 10.76 3.45
C MET A 628 -7.72 11.57 2.78
N GLY A 629 -6.50 11.51 3.32
CA GLY A 629 -5.32 12.12 2.70
C GLY A 629 -4.93 11.43 1.38
N LEU A 630 -4.99 10.11 1.30
CA LEU A 630 -4.77 9.37 0.04
C LEU A 630 -5.82 9.69 -1.01
N ASP A 631 -7.10 9.72 -0.63
CA ASP A 631 -8.21 10.06 -1.53
C ASP A 631 -8.06 11.50 -2.05
N ALA A 632 -7.60 12.44 -1.20
CA ALA A 632 -7.30 13.81 -1.58
C ALA A 632 -6.11 13.88 -2.58
N LEU A 633 -5.05 13.09 -2.36
CA LEU A 633 -3.93 12.97 -3.29
C LEU A 633 -4.36 12.38 -4.62
N GLY A 634 -5.13 11.28 -4.60
CA GLY A 634 -5.68 10.64 -5.80
C GLY A 634 -6.49 11.60 -6.65
N SER A 635 -7.39 12.35 -6.00
CA SER A 635 -8.22 13.35 -6.69
C SER A 635 -7.41 14.52 -7.27
N GLY A 636 -6.30 14.92 -6.61
CA GLY A 636 -5.46 16.03 -7.04
C GLY A 636 -4.42 15.64 -8.10
N PHE A 637 -3.67 14.60 -7.84
CA PHE A 637 -2.49 14.22 -8.63
C PHE A 637 -2.71 13.02 -9.56
N GLY A 638 -3.84 12.32 -9.41
CA GLY A 638 -4.12 11.03 -10.06
C GLY A 638 -3.66 9.86 -9.19
N GLU A 639 -4.47 8.80 -9.17
CA GLU A 639 -4.33 7.68 -8.23
C GLU A 639 -3.04 6.88 -8.45
N GLY A 640 -2.60 6.70 -9.69
CA GLY A 640 -1.37 5.98 -10.03
C GLY A 640 -0.07 6.67 -9.60
N LYS A 641 -0.10 7.98 -9.30
CA LYS A 641 1.09 8.73 -8.85
C LYS A 641 1.47 8.44 -7.39
N ILE A 642 0.52 7.94 -6.61
CA ILE A 642 0.71 7.67 -5.18
C ILE A 642 1.65 6.48 -4.97
N LEU A 643 1.50 5.43 -5.77
CA LEU A 643 2.26 4.18 -5.69
C LEU A 643 2.78 3.79 -7.08
N PRO A 644 3.89 4.39 -7.53
CA PRO A 644 4.43 4.12 -8.86
C PRO A 644 4.97 2.70 -9.00
N THR A 645 5.01 2.23 -10.23
CA THR A 645 5.70 0.99 -10.61
C THR A 645 7.15 1.30 -10.96
N TYR A 646 8.07 0.48 -10.50
CA TYR A 646 9.49 0.62 -10.77
C TYR A 646 9.95 -0.45 -11.77
N ILE A 647 10.75 -0.05 -12.76
CA ILE A 647 11.44 -0.97 -13.65
C ILE A 647 12.93 -0.81 -13.40
N VAL A 648 13.55 -1.90 -12.98
CA VAL A 648 14.99 -1.98 -12.73
C VAL A 648 15.64 -2.60 -13.96
N VAL A 649 16.53 -1.84 -14.62
CA VAL A 649 17.34 -2.31 -15.74
C VAL A 649 18.78 -2.43 -15.26
N GLN A 650 19.27 -3.66 -15.10
CA GLN A 650 20.63 -3.94 -14.62
C GLN A 650 21.49 -4.48 -15.74
N TYR A 651 22.51 -3.72 -16.14
CA TYR A 651 23.48 -4.07 -17.17
C TYR A 651 24.61 -4.94 -16.60
N GLU A 652 25.25 -5.73 -17.47
CA GLU A 652 26.45 -6.49 -17.10
C GLU A 652 27.68 -5.60 -16.92
N GLU A 653 27.79 -4.53 -17.71
CA GLU A 653 28.92 -3.56 -17.68
C GLU A 653 28.46 -2.18 -17.18
N ASP A 654 29.43 -1.33 -16.80
CA ASP A 654 29.15 0.04 -16.36
C ASP A 654 28.60 0.85 -17.54
N VAL A 655 27.40 1.37 -17.39
CA VAL A 655 26.72 2.21 -18.42
C VAL A 655 26.85 3.70 -18.12
N PHE A 656 27.22 4.07 -16.90
CA PHE A 656 27.49 5.45 -16.49
C PHE A 656 28.99 5.62 -16.26
N VAL A 657 29.65 6.30 -17.19
CA VAL A 657 31.11 6.45 -17.19
C VAL A 657 31.49 7.92 -17.41
N ASN A 658 32.42 8.43 -16.61
CA ASN A 658 32.90 9.82 -16.67
C ASN A 658 31.79 10.89 -16.56
N GLY A 659 30.73 10.61 -15.79
CA GLY A 659 29.62 11.53 -15.57
C GLY A 659 28.59 11.59 -16.70
N THR A 660 28.65 10.62 -17.65
CA THR A 660 27.70 10.54 -18.76
C THR A 660 27.18 9.12 -18.96
N LEU A 661 25.91 9.01 -19.34
CA LEU A 661 25.30 7.74 -19.73
C LEU A 661 25.84 7.30 -21.11
N ASN A 662 26.19 6.03 -21.25
CA ASN A 662 26.63 5.45 -22.50
C ASN A 662 25.55 5.61 -23.58
N GLN A 663 25.93 6.01 -24.79
CA GLN A 663 25.01 6.27 -25.89
C GLN A 663 24.19 5.03 -26.29
N LEU A 664 24.78 3.83 -26.21
CA LEU A 664 24.06 2.58 -26.49
C LEU A 664 22.96 2.36 -25.46
N ALA A 665 23.30 2.45 -24.16
CA ALA A 665 22.33 2.31 -23.09
C ALA A 665 21.21 3.39 -23.17
N ALA A 666 21.58 4.63 -23.47
CA ALA A 666 20.58 5.70 -23.66
C ALA A 666 19.60 5.39 -24.80
N THR A 667 20.10 4.86 -25.93
CA THR A 667 19.23 4.47 -27.06
C THR A 667 18.36 3.27 -26.72
N GLN A 668 18.89 2.28 -26.02
CA GLN A 668 18.14 1.10 -25.57
C GLN A 668 17.04 1.49 -24.56
N LEU A 669 17.38 2.32 -23.57
CA LEU A 669 16.43 2.79 -22.57
C LEU A 669 15.29 3.61 -23.22
N GLU A 670 15.62 4.47 -24.19
CA GLU A 670 14.61 5.26 -24.87
C GLU A 670 13.66 4.41 -25.71
N ALA A 671 14.21 3.48 -26.50
CA ALA A 671 13.42 2.54 -27.30
C ALA A 671 12.51 1.65 -26.41
N TYR A 672 13.03 1.22 -25.26
CA TYR A 672 12.23 0.47 -24.27
C TYR A 672 11.14 1.34 -23.63
N SER A 673 11.48 2.57 -23.27
CA SER A 673 10.51 3.51 -22.68
C SER A 673 9.36 3.82 -23.64
N GLU A 674 9.63 3.95 -24.94
CA GLU A 674 8.58 4.10 -25.96
C GLU A 674 7.63 2.89 -26.00
N LEU A 675 8.18 1.66 -25.95
CA LEU A 675 7.37 0.44 -25.93
C LEU A 675 6.50 0.33 -24.68
N VAL A 676 7.01 0.76 -23.53
CA VAL A 676 6.25 0.74 -22.27
C VAL A 676 5.19 1.82 -22.26
N GLU A 677 5.48 3.03 -22.79
CA GLU A 677 4.53 4.13 -22.87
C GLU A 677 3.31 3.81 -23.76
N ASP A 678 3.51 2.99 -24.80
CA ASP A 678 2.44 2.53 -25.70
C ASP A 678 1.48 1.50 -25.05
N ILE A 679 1.80 0.97 -23.86
CA ILE A 679 0.93 0.01 -23.16
C ILE A 679 -0.30 0.77 -22.60
N PRO A 680 -1.51 0.27 -22.82
CA PRO A 680 -2.72 0.85 -22.21
C PRO A 680 -2.58 0.96 -20.69
N ASN A 681 -3.17 2.02 -20.11
CA ASN A 681 -3.09 2.34 -18.68
C ASN A 681 -1.71 2.84 -18.18
N VAL A 682 -0.67 2.91 -19.02
CA VAL A 682 0.55 3.66 -18.69
C VAL A 682 0.29 5.13 -18.97
N ARG A 683 0.55 5.99 -17.98
CA ARG A 683 0.38 7.44 -18.08
C ARG A 683 1.68 8.14 -18.46
N SER A 684 2.75 7.79 -17.77
CA SER A 684 4.08 8.36 -18.00
C SER A 684 5.17 7.42 -17.53
N ILE A 685 6.34 7.55 -18.12
CA ILE A 685 7.55 6.86 -17.72
C ILE A 685 8.67 7.89 -17.55
N THR A 686 9.35 7.84 -16.42
CA THR A 686 10.49 8.71 -16.12
C THR A 686 11.76 7.89 -15.90
N GLY A 687 12.90 8.48 -16.21
CA GLY A 687 14.21 7.83 -16.10
C GLY A 687 15.33 8.74 -16.63
N PRO A 688 16.57 8.23 -16.80
CA PRO A 688 17.70 9.09 -17.17
C PRO A 688 17.55 9.78 -18.53
N THR A 689 16.84 9.15 -19.48
CA THR A 689 16.55 9.71 -20.81
C THR A 689 15.29 10.57 -20.84
N ARG A 690 14.43 10.41 -19.82
CA ARG A 690 13.13 11.10 -19.65
C ARG A 690 12.97 11.63 -18.23
N PRO A 691 13.79 12.58 -17.77
CA PRO A 691 13.78 13.03 -16.36
C PRO A 691 12.41 13.53 -15.88
N PHE A 692 11.61 14.10 -16.79
CA PHE A 692 10.26 14.62 -16.51
C PHE A 692 9.18 13.98 -17.42
N GLY A 693 9.39 12.72 -17.82
CA GLY A 693 8.42 11.95 -18.61
C GLY A 693 8.48 12.21 -20.11
N THR A 694 9.26 13.20 -20.57
CA THR A 694 9.45 13.48 -22.00
C THR A 694 10.88 13.17 -22.43
N PRO A 695 11.10 12.61 -23.64
CA PRO A 695 12.44 12.30 -24.12
C PRO A 695 13.30 13.56 -24.26
N VAL A 696 14.51 13.50 -23.71
CA VAL A 696 15.44 14.62 -23.70
C VAL A 696 16.67 14.28 -24.53
N SER A 697 16.84 14.96 -25.69
CA SER A 697 18.00 14.76 -26.53
C SER A 697 19.22 15.56 -26.03
N ALA A 698 20.43 15.06 -26.31
CA ALA A 698 21.66 15.78 -25.97
C ALA A 698 21.74 17.18 -26.63
N SER A 699 21.14 17.35 -27.81
CA SER A 699 21.03 18.65 -28.48
C SER A 699 20.08 19.62 -27.76
N TYR A 700 18.98 19.09 -27.17
CA TYR A 700 18.07 19.88 -26.36
C TYR A 700 18.78 20.35 -25.07
N LEU A 701 19.43 19.45 -24.35
CA LEU A 701 20.19 19.78 -23.13
C LEU A 701 21.30 20.82 -23.43
N ALA A 702 22.00 20.70 -24.54
CA ALA A 702 23.04 21.65 -24.91
C ALA A 702 22.47 23.07 -25.22
N GLY A 703 21.21 23.16 -25.61
CA GLY A 703 20.52 24.42 -25.86
C GLY A 703 19.87 25.06 -24.63
N LEU A 704 19.79 24.33 -23.50
CA LEU A 704 19.21 24.84 -22.27
C LEU A 704 20.16 25.79 -21.53
N PRO A 705 19.63 26.77 -20.77
CA PRO A 705 20.39 27.48 -19.74
C PRO A 705 21.12 26.52 -18.81
N ALA A 706 22.26 26.96 -18.26
CA ALA A 706 23.11 26.07 -17.42
C ALA A 706 22.36 25.53 -16.20
N ASP A 707 21.44 26.31 -15.64
CA ASP A 707 20.65 25.96 -14.47
C ASP A 707 19.62 24.89 -14.75
N ASP A 708 18.86 25.04 -15.84
CA ASP A 708 17.90 24.05 -16.29
C ASP A 708 18.59 22.74 -16.64
N ARG A 709 19.75 22.82 -17.29
CA ARG A 709 20.57 21.67 -17.63
C ARG A 709 21.01 20.93 -16.36
N ALA A 710 21.50 21.64 -15.35
CA ALA A 710 21.95 21.05 -14.09
C ALA A 710 20.80 20.34 -13.37
N THR A 711 19.57 20.88 -13.44
CA THR A 711 18.37 20.24 -12.88
C THR A 711 18.02 18.96 -13.63
N TYR A 712 18.03 18.99 -14.97
CA TYR A 712 17.81 17.77 -15.78
C TYR A 712 18.86 16.71 -15.49
N GLU A 713 20.13 17.08 -15.40
CA GLU A 713 21.23 16.17 -15.08
C GLU A 713 21.08 15.59 -13.66
N MET A 714 20.68 16.39 -12.69
CA MET A 714 20.45 15.92 -11.30
C MET A 714 19.33 14.88 -11.23
N VAL A 715 18.18 15.14 -11.86
CA VAL A 715 17.05 14.20 -11.90
C VAL A 715 17.43 12.95 -12.70
N ALA A 716 18.14 13.09 -13.80
CA ALA A 716 18.63 11.94 -14.56
C ALA A 716 19.61 11.07 -13.74
N LEU A 717 20.50 11.69 -12.96
CA LEU A 717 21.47 11.01 -12.10
C LEU A 717 20.79 10.27 -10.94
N SER A 718 19.68 10.78 -10.40
CA SER A 718 18.94 10.08 -9.34
C SER A 718 18.33 8.74 -9.79
N ALA A 719 18.19 8.54 -11.10
CA ALA A 719 17.73 7.29 -11.67
C ALA A 719 18.86 6.30 -11.99
N ILE A 720 20.11 6.62 -11.61
CA ILE A 720 21.29 5.77 -11.82
C ILE A 720 21.78 5.25 -10.47
N GLY A 721 21.91 3.92 -10.38
CA GLY A 721 22.35 3.25 -9.17
C GLY A 721 23.82 3.53 -8.82
N SER A 722 24.15 3.38 -7.55
CA SER A 722 25.49 3.58 -7.02
C SER A 722 26.57 2.65 -7.63
N ASP A 723 26.12 1.56 -8.27
CA ASP A 723 26.97 0.61 -8.99
C ASP A 723 27.31 1.04 -10.44
N ASN A 724 26.76 2.15 -10.93
CA ASN A 724 26.87 2.65 -12.31
C ASN A 724 26.35 1.69 -13.40
N ARG A 725 25.62 0.64 -13.02
CA ARG A 725 25.09 -0.41 -13.90
C ARG A 725 23.60 -0.52 -13.86
N THR A 726 23.02 -0.13 -12.75
CA THR A 726 21.59 -0.24 -12.51
C THR A 726 20.90 1.06 -12.84
N ILE A 727 19.84 0.99 -13.64
CA ILE A 727 18.99 2.12 -14.02
C ILE A 727 17.60 1.87 -13.45
N LEU A 728 17.01 2.90 -12.87
CA LEU A 728 15.64 2.90 -12.37
C LEU A 728 14.74 3.70 -13.30
N LEU A 729 13.71 3.06 -13.85
CA LEU A 729 12.63 3.74 -14.54
C LEU A 729 11.40 3.73 -13.64
N THR A 730 10.72 4.86 -13.55
CA THR A 730 9.48 4.98 -12.75
C THR A 730 8.30 5.13 -13.67
N VAL A 731 7.35 4.22 -13.58
CA VAL A 731 6.13 4.18 -14.39
C VAL A 731 4.95 4.59 -13.52
N VAL A 732 4.18 5.57 -13.97
CA VAL A 732 2.93 6.01 -13.35
C VAL A 732 1.78 5.44 -14.17
N LEU A 733 0.86 4.74 -13.52
CA LEU A 733 -0.35 4.19 -14.13
C LEU A 733 -1.47 5.23 -14.16
N GLN A 734 -2.50 5.03 -15.00
CA GLN A 734 -3.67 5.91 -15.08
C GLN A 734 -4.69 5.57 -13.99
N GLU A 735 -4.95 4.27 -13.80
CA GLU A 735 -5.88 3.75 -12.79
C GLU A 735 -5.18 3.48 -11.46
N GLU A 736 -5.99 3.23 -10.42
CA GLU A 736 -5.52 2.83 -9.07
C GLU A 736 -4.57 1.63 -9.13
N PRO A 737 -3.53 1.61 -8.28
CA PRO A 737 -2.45 0.63 -8.37
C PRO A 737 -2.87 -0.83 -8.26
N PHE A 738 -3.91 -1.14 -7.48
CA PHE A 738 -4.31 -2.53 -7.15
C PHE A 738 -5.53 -3.04 -7.91
N THR A 739 -5.97 -2.30 -8.94
CA THR A 739 -7.05 -2.77 -9.82
C THR A 739 -6.59 -3.92 -10.70
N THR A 740 -7.53 -4.73 -11.15
CA THR A 740 -7.25 -5.82 -12.11
C THR A 740 -6.61 -5.29 -13.39
N THR A 741 -7.01 -4.11 -13.85
CA THR A 741 -6.42 -3.44 -15.02
C THR A 741 -4.96 -3.09 -14.78
N SER A 742 -4.64 -2.51 -13.62
CA SER A 742 -3.26 -2.12 -13.27
C SER A 742 -2.36 -3.34 -13.12
N ILE A 743 -2.85 -4.42 -12.51
CA ILE A 743 -2.12 -5.70 -12.43
C ILE A 743 -1.89 -6.30 -13.83
N GLN A 744 -2.90 -6.24 -14.71
CA GLN A 744 -2.74 -6.69 -16.10
C GLN A 744 -1.69 -5.86 -16.83
N THR A 745 -1.63 -4.55 -16.61
CA THR A 745 -0.60 -3.67 -17.16
C THR A 745 0.80 -4.10 -16.75
N ILE A 746 0.99 -4.56 -15.51
CA ILE A 746 2.29 -5.12 -15.05
C ILE A 746 2.67 -6.36 -15.86
N TYR A 747 1.72 -7.27 -16.11
CA TYR A 747 1.99 -8.45 -16.95
C TYR A 747 2.33 -8.08 -18.39
N ASP A 748 1.69 -7.05 -18.93
CA ASP A 748 1.98 -6.54 -20.27
C ASP A 748 3.37 -5.89 -20.31
N ILE A 749 3.78 -5.11 -19.29
CA ILE A 749 5.14 -4.57 -19.15
C ILE A 749 6.17 -5.72 -19.08
N ARG A 750 5.93 -6.74 -18.27
CA ARG A 750 6.81 -7.92 -18.17
C ARG A 750 6.93 -8.67 -19.51
N THR A 751 5.83 -8.79 -20.23
CA THR A 751 5.80 -9.41 -21.56
C THR A 751 6.66 -8.62 -22.55
N VAL A 752 6.49 -7.29 -22.58
CA VAL A 752 7.33 -6.40 -23.39
C VAL A 752 8.79 -6.51 -22.97
N SER A 753 9.10 -6.57 -21.68
CA SER A 753 10.45 -6.72 -21.16
C SER A 753 11.12 -8.03 -21.59
N ALA A 754 10.34 -9.13 -21.67
CA ALA A 754 10.83 -10.44 -22.05
C ALA A 754 10.95 -10.62 -23.58
N GLU A 755 10.04 -10.01 -24.36
CA GLU A 755 9.97 -10.18 -25.82
C GLU A 755 10.78 -9.13 -26.59
N ALA A 756 11.00 -7.95 -25.99
CA ALA A 756 11.76 -6.89 -26.64
C ALA A 756 13.26 -7.24 -26.71
N GLU A 757 13.77 -7.49 -27.90
CA GLU A 757 15.22 -7.66 -28.15
C GLU A 757 16.01 -6.34 -27.99
N VAL A 758 15.45 -5.34 -27.31
CA VAL A 758 16.04 -4.00 -27.17
C VAL A 758 17.37 -4.05 -26.45
N PHE A 759 17.47 -4.87 -25.41
CA PHE A 759 18.71 -5.00 -24.62
C PHE A 759 19.66 -6.09 -25.15
N ALA A 760 19.24 -6.86 -26.18
CA ALA A 760 20.05 -7.91 -26.84
C ALA A 760 20.77 -8.89 -25.88
N GLY A 761 20.28 -9.03 -24.65
CA GLY A 761 20.90 -9.83 -23.59
C GLY A 761 21.93 -9.08 -22.74
N ASP A 762 22.15 -7.78 -22.96
CA ASP A 762 23.14 -6.97 -22.24
C ASP A 762 22.63 -6.53 -20.85
N ALA A 763 21.34 -6.66 -20.58
CA ALA A 763 20.72 -6.24 -19.30
C ALA A 763 19.62 -7.21 -18.85
N ILE A 764 19.44 -7.28 -17.52
CA ILE A 764 18.31 -7.91 -16.86
C ILE A 764 17.29 -6.82 -16.54
N VAL A 765 16.03 -7.06 -16.91
CA VAL A 765 14.91 -6.15 -16.61
C VAL A 765 14.00 -6.80 -15.60
N LEU A 766 13.72 -6.12 -14.51
CA LEU A 766 12.81 -6.56 -13.45
C LEU A 766 11.78 -5.48 -13.17
N VAL A 767 10.53 -5.90 -12.98
CA VAL A 767 9.41 -5.00 -12.67
C VAL A 767 9.05 -5.12 -11.21
N GLY A 768 9.16 -4.03 -10.47
CA GLY A 768 8.93 -3.93 -9.03
C GLY A 768 7.90 -2.86 -8.67
N GLY A 769 7.78 -2.61 -7.38
CA GLY A 769 6.80 -1.67 -6.81
C GLY A 769 5.51 -2.37 -6.34
N PRO A 770 4.61 -1.64 -5.64
CA PRO A 770 3.45 -2.24 -4.97
C PRO A 770 2.51 -2.99 -5.90
N THR A 771 2.20 -2.44 -7.08
CA THR A 771 1.34 -3.10 -8.08
C THR A 771 1.96 -4.39 -8.62
N ALA A 772 3.28 -4.38 -8.89
CA ALA A 772 4.00 -5.56 -9.36
C ALA A 772 4.05 -6.65 -8.28
N SER A 773 4.30 -6.27 -7.02
CA SER A 773 4.24 -7.20 -5.89
C SER A 773 2.85 -7.85 -5.76
N MET A 774 1.78 -7.09 -5.98
CA MET A 774 0.42 -7.63 -5.94
C MET A 774 0.14 -8.54 -7.15
N GLY A 775 0.70 -8.25 -8.32
CA GLY A 775 0.68 -9.14 -9.48
C GLY A 775 1.31 -10.49 -9.16
N ASP A 776 2.49 -10.48 -8.53
CA ASP A 776 3.19 -11.68 -8.09
C ASP A 776 2.39 -12.49 -7.06
N VAL A 777 1.76 -11.80 -6.09
CA VAL A 777 0.84 -12.41 -5.13
C VAL A 777 -0.33 -13.07 -5.84
N SER A 778 -0.94 -12.40 -6.83
CA SER A 778 -2.08 -12.92 -7.60
C SER A 778 -1.72 -14.22 -8.30
N GLU A 779 -0.61 -14.26 -9.01
CA GLU A 779 -0.16 -15.45 -9.76
C GLU A 779 0.17 -16.63 -8.82
N SER A 780 0.92 -16.36 -7.75
CA SER A 780 1.29 -17.37 -6.75
C SER A 780 0.05 -17.95 -6.06
N VAL A 781 -0.88 -17.09 -5.64
CA VAL A 781 -2.09 -17.48 -4.93
C VAL A 781 -3.01 -18.34 -5.79
N ASP A 782 -3.17 -18.06 -7.07
CA ASP A 782 -3.99 -18.88 -7.98
C ASP A 782 -3.43 -20.30 -8.11
N ALA A 783 -2.11 -20.43 -8.25
CA ALA A 783 -1.42 -21.72 -8.31
C ALA A 783 -1.55 -22.49 -6.99
N ASP A 784 -1.34 -21.79 -5.87
CA ASP A 784 -1.46 -22.33 -4.51
C ASP A 784 -2.88 -22.80 -4.23
N PHE A 785 -3.88 -21.98 -4.56
CA PHE A 785 -5.27 -22.33 -4.33
C PHE A 785 -5.71 -23.56 -5.12
N ALA A 786 -5.23 -23.71 -6.36
CA ALA A 786 -5.45 -24.92 -7.13
C ALA A 786 -4.91 -26.15 -6.39
N THR A 787 -3.70 -26.09 -5.83
CA THR A 787 -3.06 -27.16 -5.07
C THR A 787 -3.78 -27.41 -3.74
N MET A 788 -4.05 -26.36 -2.95
CA MET A 788 -4.75 -26.44 -1.67
C MET A 788 -6.10 -27.11 -1.80
N ARG A 789 -6.89 -26.76 -2.85
CA ARG A 789 -8.20 -27.33 -3.12
C ARG A 789 -8.14 -28.85 -3.24
N TYR A 790 -7.16 -29.40 -3.96
CA TYR A 790 -7.00 -30.85 -4.08
C TYR A 790 -6.56 -31.50 -2.76
N VAL A 791 -5.61 -30.89 -2.05
CA VAL A 791 -5.11 -31.40 -0.76
C VAL A 791 -6.23 -31.44 0.29
N VAL A 792 -7.04 -30.39 0.40
CA VAL A 792 -8.19 -30.33 1.30
C VAL A 792 -9.19 -31.44 0.96
N ILE A 793 -9.63 -31.52 -0.30
CA ILE A 793 -10.65 -32.49 -0.71
C ILE A 793 -10.18 -33.93 -0.49
N ILE A 794 -8.95 -34.26 -0.91
CA ILE A 794 -8.39 -35.61 -0.78
C ILE A 794 -8.12 -35.94 0.68
N GLY A 795 -7.51 -35.04 1.45
CA GLY A 795 -7.18 -35.25 2.87
C GLY A 795 -8.43 -35.53 3.69
N ILE A 796 -9.44 -34.70 3.52
CA ILE A 796 -10.75 -34.87 4.16
C ILE A 796 -11.44 -36.13 3.72
N PHE A 797 -11.47 -36.44 2.44
CA PHE A 797 -12.03 -37.67 1.92
C PHE A 797 -11.40 -38.92 2.59
N LEU A 798 -10.07 -38.95 2.70
CA LEU A 798 -9.35 -40.05 3.30
C LEU A 798 -9.66 -40.22 4.79
N VAL A 799 -9.66 -39.11 5.56
CA VAL A 799 -10.02 -39.18 6.99
C VAL A 799 -11.43 -39.70 7.20
N LEU A 800 -12.38 -39.15 6.45
CA LEU A 800 -13.78 -39.57 6.57
C LEU A 800 -14.00 -41.02 6.10
N LEU A 801 -13.29 -41.43 5.05
CA LEU A 801 -13.33 -42.84 4.59
C LEU A 801 -12.92 -43.80 5.70
N VAL A 802 -11.80 -43.45 6.40
CA VAL A 802 -11.28 -44.29 7.49
C VAL A 802 -12.23 -44.29 8.70
N VAL A 803 -12.76 -43.13 9.07
CA VAL A 803 -13.58 -42.97 10.27
C VAL A 803 -15.00 -43.50 10.08
N LEU A 804 -15.65 -43.14 8.96
CA LEU A 804 -17.04 -43.51 8.73
C LEU A 804 -17.20 -44.91 8.09
N GLY A 805 -16.17 -45.44 7.45
CA GLY A 805 -16.17 -46.74 6.80
C GLY A 805 -17.16 -46.79 5.64
N SER A 806 -17.29 -45.73 4.88
CA SER A 806 -18.11 -45.59 3.69
C SER A 806 -17.44 -44.71 2.66
N VAL A 807 -17.59 -44.99 1.38
CA VAL A 807 -17.09 -44.14 0.27
C VAL A 807 -18.08 -43.04 -0.11
N LEU A 808 -19.39 -43.33 -0.10
CA LEU A 808 -20.38 -42.37 -0.54
C LEU A 808 -20.71 -41.28 0.46
N ILE A 809 -20.53 -41.53 1.75
CA ILE A 809 -20.75 -40.50 2.78
C ILE A 809 -19.75 -39.35 2.65
N PRO A 810 -18.41 -39.57 2.54
CA PRO A 810 -17.44 -38.49 2.28
C PRO A 810 -17.74 -37.72 0.99
N VAL A 811 -18.04 -38.42 -0.12
CA VAL A 811 -18.36 -37.76 -1.39
C VAL A 811 -19.59 -36.85 -1.25
N ARG A 812 -20.68 -37.36 -0.65
CA ARG A 812 -21.88 -36.56 -0.38
C ARG A 812 -21.55 -35.33 0.49
N LEU A 813 -20.74 -35.52 1.54
CA LEU A 813 -20.40 -34.50 2.50
C LEU A 813 -19.61 -33.37 1.82
N ILE A 814 -18.57 -33.72 1.09
CA ILE A 814 -17.80 -32.77 0.30
C ILE A 814 -18.69 -32.02 -0.69
N ALA A 815 -19.58 -32.72 -1.41
CA ALA A 815 -20.49 -32.08 -2.35
C ALA A 815 -21.46 -31.08 -1.67
N THR A 816 -21.99 -31.42 -0.47
CA THR A 816 -22.87 -30.49 0.27
C THR A 816 -22.15 -29.28 0.84
N VAL A 817 -20.89 -29.42 1.27
CA VAL A 817 -20.09 -28.29 1.73
C VAL A 817 -19.71 -27.37 0.56
N LEU A 818 -19.26 -27.94 -0.57
CA LEU A 818 -19.00 -27.17 -1.80
C LEU A 818 -20.21 -26.36 -2.25
N LEU A 819 -21.39 -26.98 -2.23
CA LEU A 819 -22.64 -26.30 -2.56
C LEU A 819 -22.89 -25.12 -1.62
N ASN A 820 -22.66 -25.29 -0.33
CA ASN A 820 -22.84 -24.25 0.68
C ASN A 820 -21.81 -23.12 0.51
N VAL A 821 -20.55 -23.44 0.21
CA VAL A 821 -19.51 -22.46 -0.12
C VAL A 821 -19.91 -21.61 -1.33
N THR A 822 -20.37 -22.26 -2.41
CA THR A 822 -20.84 -21.56 -3.61
C THR A 822 -21.97 -20.57 -3.30
N TRP A 823 -22.95 -20.96 -2.48
CA TRP A 823 -24.03 -20.06 -2.05
C TRP A 823 -23.49 -18.89 -1.23
N THR A 824 -22.50 -19.15 -0.39
CA THR A 824 -21.93 -18.14 0.50
C THR A 824 -21.09 -17.13 -0.26
N VAL A 825 -20.22 -17.58 -1.17
CA VAL A 825 -19.44 -16.67 -2.01
C VAL A 825 -20.35 -15.75 -2.81
N ALA A 826 -21.37 -16.31 -3.46
CA ALA A 826 -22.36 -15.50 -4.19
C ALA A 826 -23.11 -14.51 -3.27
N ALA A 827 -23.49 -14.92 -2.06
CA ALA A 827 -24.16 -14.05 -1.10
C ALA A 827 -23.23 -12.92 -0.60
N THR A 828 -21.94 -13.22 -0.40
CA THR A 828 -20.94 -12.22 0.00
C THR A 828 -20.73 -11.19 -1.12
N MET A 829 -20.56 -11.63 -2.37
CA MET A 829 -20.47 -10.74 -3.52
C MET A 829 -21.70 -9.83 -3.64
N ILE A 830 -22.91 -10.39 -3.49
CA ILE A 830 -24.12 -9.60 -3.54
C ILE A 830 -24.15 -8.52 -2.45
N VAL A 831 -23.75 -8.86 -1.23
CA VAL A 831 -23.83 -7.93 -0.09
C VAL A 831 -22.74 -6.88 -0.18
N PHE A 832 -21.51 -7.24 -0.45
CA PHE A 832 -20.39 -6.29 -0.42
C PHE A 832 -20.30 -5.47 -1.70
N GLU A 833 -20.37 -6.09 -2.85
CA GLU A 833 -20.18 -5.40 -4.12
C GLU A 833 -21.43 -4.63 -4.57
N PHE A 834 -22.64 -5.30 -4.57
CA PHE A 834 -23.86 -4.63 -5.04
C PHE A 834 -24.55 -3.76 -3.99
N VAL A 835 -24.45 -4.08 -2.69
CA VAL A 835 -25.18 -3.32 -1.65
C VAL A 835 -24.27 -2.32 -0.96
N LYS A 836 -23.02 -2.67 -0.65
CA LYS A 836 -22.06 -1.78 0.02
C LYS A 836 -21.17 -1.00 -0.96
N GLY A 837 -20.98 -1.46 -2.19
CA GLY A 837 -20.07 -0.85 -3.16
C GLY A 837 -18.59 -1.10 -2.87
N VAL A 838 -18.28 -2.10 -2.03
CA VAL A 838 -16.91 -2.49 -1.70
C VAL A 838 -16.60 -3.79 -2.44
N PRO A 839 -15.53 -3.85 -3.25
CA PRO A 839 -15.18 -5.06 -3.97
C PRO A 839 -14.74 -6.17 -3.02
N VAL A 840 -15.11 -7.42 -3.34
CA VAL A 840 -14.74 -8.57 -2.49
C VAL A 840 -13.26 -8.91 -2.67
N LEU A 841 -12.53 -8.99 -1.56
CA LEU A 841 -11.11 -9.29 -1.57
C LEU A 841 -10.81 -10.73 -2.01
N TRP A 842 -9.77 -10.92 -2.80
CA TRP A 842 -9.34 -12.20 -3.38
C TRP A 842 -9.12 -13.33 -2.36
N MET A 843 -8.68 -12.99 -1.15
CA MET A 843 -8.45 -13.96 -0.07
C MET A 843 -9.75 -14.59 0.45
N MET A 844 -10.86 -13.86 0.35
CA MET A 844 -12.13 -14.26 0.96
C MET A 844 -12.66 -15.61 0.43
N PRO A 845 -12.76 -15.85 -0.88
CA PRO A 845 -13.21 -17.16 -1.40
C PRO A 845 -12.30 -18.33 -0.97
N ILE A 846 -10.99 -18.08 -0.91
CA ILE A 846 -10.00 -19.12 -0.55
C ILE A 846 -10.14 -19.53 0.92
N ILE A 847 -10.11 -18.54 1.81
CA ILE A 847 -10.19 -18.75 3.25
C ILE A 847 -11.57 -19.31 3.62
N LEU A 848 -12.64 -18.80 3.00
CA LEU A 848 -13.99 -19.30 3.19
C LEU A 848 -14.09 -20.78 2.78
N PHE A 849 -13.52 -21.16 1.62
CA PHE A 849 -13.49 -22.55 1.17
C PHE A 849 -12.81 -23.46 2.19
N VAL A 850 -11.60 -23.07 2.63
CA VAL A 850 -10.81 -23.90 3.56
C VAL A 850 -11.48 -24.02 4.94
N ILE A 851 -11.95 -22.89 5.48
CA ILE A 851 -12.62 -22.87 6.80
C ILE A 851 -13.94 -23.63 6.72
N ALA A 852 -14.75 -23.41 5.70
CA ALA A 852 -16.02 -24.11 5.54
C ALA A 852 -15.84 -25.61 5.32
N MET A 853 -14.80 -26.04 4.57
CA MET A 853 -14.46 -27.45 4.42
C MET A 853 -14.01 -28.07 5.73
N GLY A 854 -13.28 -27.34 6.57
CA GLY A 854 -12.85 -27.80 7.89
C GLY A 854 -14.01 -27.83 8.89
N LEU A 855 -14.59 -26.68 9.20
CA LEU A 855 -15.60 -26.51 10.24
C LEU A 855 -16.98 -27.04 9.83
N GLY A 856 -17.35 -26.91 8.55
CA GLY A 856 -18.65 -27.36 8.06
C GLY A 856 -18.87 -28.87 8.16
N MET A 857 -17.84 -29.68 8.36
CA MET A 857 -18.00 -31.14 8.45
C MET A 857 -18.32 -31.66 9.84
N ASP A 858 -18.01 -30.92 10.88
CA ASP A 858 -18.15 -31.33 12.28
C ASP A 858 -19.55 -31.83 12.60
N TYR A 859 -20.52 -31.05 12.22
CA TYR A 859 -21.93 -31.35 12.47
C TYR A 859 -22.43 -32.53 11.63
N ASP A 860 -21.89 -32.74 10.42
CA ASP A 860 -22.29 -33.88 9.59
C ASP A 860 -21.66 -35.16 10.11
N ILE A 861 -20.44 -35.16 10.57
CA ILE A 861 -19.79 -36.29 11.22
C ILE A 861 -20.65 -36.73 12.44
N PHE A 862 -21.07 -35.74 13.23
CA PHE A 862 -21.90 -35.98 14.41
C PHE A 862 -23.26 -36.57 14.06
N LEU A 863 -23.98 -35.97 13.08
CA LEU A 863 -25.28 -36.50 12.61
C LEU A 863 -25.14 -37.90 12.01
N THR A 864 -24.15 -38.09 11.15
CA THR A 864 -23.91 -39.34 10.42
C THR A 864 -23.49 -40.47 11.38
N THR A 865 -22.65 -40.17 12.37
CA THR A 865 -22.27 -41.14 13.41
C THR A 865 -23.48 -41.54 14.23
N ARG A 866 -24.39 -40.63 14.56
CA ARG A 866 -25.63 -40.93 15.26
C ARG A 866 -26.58 -41.80 14.40
N ILE A 867 -26.70 -41.51 13.08
CA ILE A 867 -27.46 -42.35 12.19
C ILE A 867 -26.88 -43.77 12.15
N ARG A 868 -25.54 -43.90 12.08
CA ARG A 868 -24.83 -45.19 12.09
C ARG A 868 -25.15 -45.97 13.37
N GLU A 869 -25.13 -45.29 14.51
CA GLU A 869 -25.45 -45.91 15.81
C GLU A 869 -26.88 -46.53 15.80
N GLU A 870 -27.86 -45.77 15.28
CA GLU A 870 -29.25 -46.23 15.24
C GLU A 870 -29.46 -47.36 14.20
N VAL A 871 -28.75 -47.33 13.05
CA VAL A 871 -28.75 -48.43 12.05
C VAL A 871 -28.09 -49.67 12.64
N THR A 872 -27.01 -49.54 13.41
CA THR A 872 -26.34 -50.65 14.07
C THR A 872 -27.22 -51.28 15.19
N LYS A 873 -28.15 -50.51 15.82
CA LYS A 873 -29.18 -51.01 16.73
C LYS A 873 -30.32 -51.75 16.02
N GLY A 874 -30.30 -51.86 14.68
CA GLY A 874 -31.25 -52.61 13.88
C GLY A 874 -32.45 -51.81 13.38
N LYS A 875 -32.44 -50.44 13.48
CA LYS A 875 -33.49 -49.64 12.83
C LYS A 875 -33.29 -49.57 11.32
N SER A 876 -34.41 -49.45 10.58
CA SER A 876 -34.32 -49.14 9.14
C SER A 876 -33.70 -47.78 8.94
N ASP A 877 -33.03 -47.53 7.76
CA ASP A 877 -32.38 -46.29 7.42
C ASP A 877 -33.31 -45.08 7.61
N GLU A 878 -34.56 -45.15 7.16
CA GLU A 878 -35.53 -44.07 7.37
C GLU A 878 -35.79 -43.74 8.85
N LYS A 879 -36.02 -44.78 9.67
CA LYS A 879 -36.24 -44.60 11.11
C LYS A 879 -35.00 -44.12 11.83
N ALA A 880 -33.82 -44.58 11.42
CA ALA A 880 -32.56 -44.16 11.99
C ALA A 880 -32.28 -42.70 11.72
N ILE A 881 -32.47 -42.24 10.46
CA ILE A 881 -32.31 -40.82 10.05
C ILE A 881 -33.28 -39.92 10.82
N LEU A 882 -34.59 -40.30 10.88
CA LEU A 882 -35.59 -39.53 11.63
C LEU A 882 -35.23 -39.41 13.11
N THR A 883 -34.80 -40.52 13.74
CA THR A 883 -34.43 -40.54 15.14
C THR A 883 -33.17 -39.68 15.41
N ALA A 884 -32.18 -39.77 14.54
CA ALA A 884 -30.95 -39.02 14.67
C ALA A 884 -31.21 -37.52 14.56
N VAL A 885 -31.93 -37.03 13.52
CA VAL A 885 -32.29 -35.63 13.35
C VAL A 885 -33.10 -35.08 14.55
N GLU A 886 -34.04 -35.87 15.07
CA GLU A 886 -34.82 -35.48 16.25
C GLU A 886 -33.97 -35.29 17.50
N GLN A 887 -32.95 -36.13 17.69
CA GLN A 887 -32.09 -36.11 18.88
C GLN A 887 -30.95 -35.09 18.76
N THR A 888 -30.37 -34.93 17.57
CA THR A 888 -29.18 -34.11 17.37
C THR A 888 -29.47 -32.71 16.82
N GLY A 889 -30.59 -32.51 16.16
CA GLY A 889 -30.92 -31.24 15.48
C GLY A 889 -30.87 -30.03 16.40
N GLY A 890 -31.33 -30.18 17.65
CA GLY A 890 -31.30 -29.10 18.64
C GLY A 890 -29.87 -28.68 19.09
N ILE A 891 -28.96 -29.64 19.16
CA ILE A 891 -27.56 -29.39 19.52
C ILE A 891 -26.88 -28.69 18.34
N ILE A 892 -27.04 -29.27 17.12
CA ILE A 892 -26.43 -28.76 15.90
C ILE A 892 -26.85 -27.31 15.63
N THR A 893 -28.17 -27.01 15.76
CA THR A 893 -28.66 -25.65 15.56
C THR A 893 -28.13 -24.69 16.63
N ALA A 894 -28.03 -25.12 17.90
CA ALA A 894 -27.48 -24.27 18.96
C ALA A 894 -25.99 -23.97 18.74
N CYS A 895 -25.20 -24.99 18.40
CA CYS A 895 -23.79 -24.86 18.06
C CYS A 895 -23.59 -23.95 16.83
N GLY A 896 -24.40 -24.16 15.77
CA GLY A 896 -24.37 -23.30 14.58
C GLY A 896 -24.71 -21.84 14.88
N LEU A 897 -25.67 -21.56 15.77
CA LEU A 897 -25.99 -20.19 16.20
C LEU A 897 -24.86 -19.58 17.02
N ILE A 898 -24.23 -20.35 17.91
CA ILE A 898 -23.13 -19.85 18.73
C ILE A 898 -21.91 -19.53 17.88
N MET A 899 -21.51 -20.46 17.02
CA MET A 899 -20.36 -20.28 16.13
C MET A 899 -20.65 -19.23 15.05
N GLY A 900 -21.83 -19.26 14.42
CA GLY A 900 -22.24 -18.23 13.47
C GLY A 900 -22.32 -16.83 14.12
N GLY A 901 -22.77 -16.74 15.38
CA GLY A 901 -22.75 -15.49 16.14
C GLY A 901 -21.33 -15.00 16.45
N ALA A 902 -20.43 -15.93 16.81
CA ALA A 902 -19.01 -15.58 17.05
C ALA A 902 -18.35 -15.03 15.79
N PHE A 903 -18.51 -15.68 14.63
CA PHE A 903 -18.00 -15.12 13.36
C PHE A 903 -18.75 -13.86 12.94
N GLY A 904 -20.05 -13.80 13.15
CA GLY A 904 -20.86 -12.62 12.84
C GLY A 904 -20.45 -11.37 13.60
N SER A 905 -19.79 -11.48 14.76
CA SER A 905 -19.26 -10.33 15.49
C SER A 905 -18.11 -9.62 14.74
N MET A 906 -17.39 -10.33 13.86
CA MET A 906 -16.35 -9.72 13.00
C MET A 906 -16.93 -8.73 11.99
N MET A 907 -18.25 -8.79 11.70
CA MET A 907 -18.92 -7.77 10.88
C MET A 907 -18.96 -6.37 11.54
N LEU A 908 -18.58 -6.26 12.79
CA LEU A 908 -18.48 -5.00 13.54
C LEU A 908 -17.12 -4.34 13.35
N SER A 909 -16.19 -4.99 12.65
CA SER A 909 -14.89 -4.43 12.33
C SER A 909 -15.01 -3.19 11.45
N SER A 910 -14.03 -2.33 11.50
CA SER A 910 -13.87 -1.17 10.62
C SER A 910 -13.25 -1.57 9.27
N THR A 911 -12.56 -2.72 9.20
CA THR A 911 -11.90 -3.19 7.97
C THR A 911 -12.82 -4.08 7.14
N ALA A 912 -12.84 -3.90 5.81
CA ALA A 912 -13.66 -4.69 4.89
C ALA A 912 -13.30 -6.18 4.95
N LEU A 913 -12.02 -6.52 5.03
CA LEU A 913 -11.52 -7.89 5.12
C LEU A 913 -12.20 -8.68 6.25
N LEU A 914 -12.22 -8.14 7.46
CA LEU A 914 -12.82 -8.80 8.62
C LEU A 914 -14.34 -8.82 8.55
N GLN A 915 -14.97 -7.80 7.95
CA GLN A 915 -16.41 -7.79 7.70
C GLN A 915 -16.83 -8.88 6.72
N GLU A 916 -16.07 -9.09 5.64
CA GLU A 916 -16.32 -10.14 4.65
C GLU A 916 -16.17 -11.53 5.27
N PHE A 917 -15.09 -11.76 6.04
CA PHE A 917 -14.92 -13.01 6.79
C PHE A 917 -16.05 -13.24 7.79
N GLY A 918 -16.41 -12.21 8.53
CA GLY A 918 -17.50 -12.26 9.50
C GLY A 918 -18.81 -12.66 8.85
N PHE A 919 -19.19 -12.02 7.76
CA PHE A 919 -20.39 -12.30 7.01
C PHE A 919 -20.35 -13.71 6.38
N GLY A 920 -19.30 -14.00 5.62
CA GLY A 920 -19.18 -15.26 4.88
C GLY A 920 -19.17 -16.47 5.82
N LEU A 921 -18.39 -16.44 6.91
CA LEU A 921 -18.34 -17.51 7.88
C LEU A 921 -19.61 -17.63 8.69
N CYS A 922 -20.22 -16.52 9.08
CA CYS A 922 -21.54 -16.55 9.73
C CYS A 922 -22.60 -17.19 8.82
N PHE A 923 -22.66 -16.75 7.58
CA PHE A 923 -23.65 -17.24 6.60
C PHE A 923 -23.46 -18.73 6.28
N VAL A 924 -22.21 -19.17 5.99
CA VAL A 924 -21.93 -20.57 5.68
C VAL A 924 -22.32 -21.51 6.83
N ILE A 925 -22.00 -21.11 8.07
CA ILE A 925 -22.28 -21.92 9.26
C ILE A 925 -23.78 -21.96 9.56
N LEU A 926 -24.48 -20.84 9.48
CA LEU A 926 -25.92 -20.78 9.73
C LEU A 926 -26.70 -21.57 8.67
N ILE A 927 -26.37 -21.42 7.39
CA ILE A 927 -27.00 -22.20 6.29
C ILE A 927 -26.71 -23.67 6.48
N ASP A 928 -25.48 -24.06 6.79
CA ASP A 928 -25.09 -25.44 7.06
C ASP A 928 -25.91 -26.04 8.20
N ALA A 929 -25.88 -25.42 9.39
CA ALA A 929 -26.52 -25.94 10.59
C ALA A 929 -28.04 -25.95 10.50
N MET A 930 -28.67 -24.95 9.82
CA MET A 930 -30.11 -24.76 9.83
C MET A 930 -30.83 -25.32 8.58
N LEU A 931 -30.22 -25.23 7.41
CA LEU A 931 -30.84 -25.69 6.16
C LEU A 931 -30.22 -26.99 5.67
N VAL A 932 -28.90 -27.03 5.49
CA VAL A 932 -28.22 -28.19 4.90
C VAL A 932 -28.41 -29.42 5.80
N ARG A 933 -28.15 -29.32 7.10
CA ARG A 933 -28.21 -30.46 8.04
C ARG A 933 -29.61 -30.93 8.38
N ILE A 934 -30.56 -30.00 8.47
CA ILE A 934 -31.90 -30.33 8.88
C ILE A 934 -32.75 -30.88 7.72
N TYR A 935 -32.49 -30.39 6.49
CA TYR A 935 -33.33 -30.73 5.32
C TYR A 935 -32.56 -31.43 4.20
N LEU A 936 -31.42 -30.86 3.72
CA LEU A 936 -30.73 -31.34 2.52
C LEU A 936 -30.02 -32.69 2.79
N VAL A 937 -29.21 -32.79 3.84
CA VAL A 937 -28.49 -34.01 4.21
C VAL A 937 -29.42 -35.18 4.45
N PRO A 938 -30.49 -35.08 5.27
CA PRO A 938 -31.48 -36.16 5.42
C PRO A 938 -32.17 -36.51 4.10
N ALA A 939 -32.49 -35.52 3.26
CA ALA A 939 -33.14 -35.79 1.95
C ALA A 939 -32.23 -36.60 1.03
N ILE A 940 -30.93 -36.24 0.92
CA ILE A 940 -29.95 -36.97 0.11
C ILE A 940 -29.75 -38.41 0.67
N MET A 941 -29.57 -38.54 1.99
CA MET A 941 -29.42 -39.87 2.62
C MET A 941 -30.62 -40.76 2.42
N LEU A 942 -31.86 -40.19 2.45
CA LEU A 942 -33.10 -40.91 2.16
C LEU A 942 -33.25 -41.30 0.68
N LEU A 943 -32.56 -40.59 -0.24
CA LEU A 943 -32.50 -40.98 -1.65
C LEU A 943 -31.48 -42.09 -1.88
N LEU A 944 -30.32 -42.03 -1.21
CA LEU A 944 -29.25 -43.01 -1.37
C LEU A 944 -29.50 -44.31 -0.62
N GLN A 945 -30.25 -44.31 0.49
CA GLN A 945 -30.60 -45.49 1.30
C GLN A 945 -29.41 -46.41 1.55
N LYS A 946 -29.48 -47.70 1.07
CA LYS A 946 -28.44 -48.70 1.31
C LYS A 946 -27.06 -48.29 0.78
N TRP A 947 -27.01 -47.43 -0.22
CA TRP A 947 -25.75 -47.00 -0.80
C TRP A 947 -24.96 -46.10 0.14
N ASN A 948 -25.58 -45.43 1.14
CA ASN A 948 -24.87 -44.64 2.16
C ASN A 948 -23.77 -45.43 2.88
N TRP A 949 -23.96 -46.77 3.04
CA TRP A 949 -23.02 -47.59 3.78
C TRP A 949 -22.08 -48.43 2.90
N TYR A 950 -22.01 -48.11 1.62
CA TYR A 950 -21.16 -48.83 0.68
C TYR A 950 -19.68 -48.57 0.93
N ALA A 951 -18.91 -49.63 1.16
CA ALA A 951 -17.46 -49.59 1.22
C ALA A 951 -16.85 -50.93 0.75
N PRO A 952 -15.67 -50.89 0.06
CA PRO A 952 -15.03 -52.09 -0.38
C PRO A 952 -14.38 -52.88 0.78
N GLY A 953 -14.56 -54.17 0.77
CA GLY A 953 -13.87 -55.19 1.57
C GLY A 953 -13.85 -54.94 3.10
N ARG A 954 -12.66 -54.76 3.65
CA ARG A 954 -12.45 -54.62 5.12
C ARG A 954 -12.91 -53.31 5.71
N LEU A 955 -13.24 -52.31 4.92
CA LEU A 955 -13.68 -50.98 5.38
C LEU A 955 -15.16 -50.94 5.80
N GLN A 956 -15.98 -51.92 5.48
CA GLN A 956 -17.42 -51.95 5.72
C GLN A 956 -17.74 -52.19 7.22
N ARG A 957 -17.68 -51.14 8.05
CA ARG A 957 -17.84 -51.20 9.53
C ARG A 957 -19.27 -51.57 9.97
N VAL A 958 -20.30 -50.99 9.32
CA VAL A 958 -21.72 -51.21 9.72
C VAL A 958 -22.10 -52.66 9.64
N ASN A 959 -21.74 -53.34 8.54
CA ASN A 959 -22.06 -54.74 8.38
C ASN A 959 -21.31 -55.66 9.37
N ARG A 960 -20.10 -55.30 9.75
CA ARG A 960 -19.33 -56.03 10.79
C ARG A 960 -19.92 -55.81 12.17
N GLU A 961 -20.26 -54.60 12.55
CA GLU A 961 -20.85 -54.27 13.83
C GLU A 961 -22.23 -54.92 13.99
N GLN A 962 -23.04 -54.97 12.89
CA GLN A 962 -24.31 -55.73 12.89
C GLN A 962 -24.11 -57.22 13.03
N LYS A 963 -23.07 -57.80 12.38
CA LYS A 963 -22.73 -59.20 12.47
C LYS A 963 -22.23 -59.59 13.86
N ALA A 964 -21.33 -58.78 14.43
CA ALA A 964 -20.78 -58.99 15.80
C ALA A 964 -21.81 -58.84 16.94
N ARG A 965 -22.96 -58.21 16.68
CA ARG A 965 -24.08 -58.14 17.64
C ARG A 965 -25.09 -59.29 17.49
N LYS A 966 -25.09 -59.97 16.34
CA LYS A 966 -25.93 -61.16 16.10
C LYS A 966 -25.27 -62.43 16.56
N ASP A 967 -23.93 -62.44 16.53
CA ASP A 967 -23.08 -63.46 17.16
C ASP A 967 -22.87 -63.12 18.68
#